data_096545c7cae44349c47a41afaf90a68e
#
_entry.id   096545c7cae44349c47a41afaf90a68e
#
_cell.length_a   1.000
_cell.length_b   1.000
_cell.length_c   1.000
_cell.angle_alpha   90.00
_cell.angle_beta   90.00
_cell.angle_gamma   90.00
#
_symmetry.space_group_name_H-M   'P 1'
#
loop_
_entity.id
_entity.type
_entity.pdbx_description
1 polymer ?
#
loop_
_entity_poly.entity_id
_entity_poly.type
_entity_poly.pdbx_seq_one_letter_code
_entity_poly.pdbx_strand_id
1 'polypeptide(L)'
;MNHFILSDSRKCIGCQACEVACVMAHNEEQHVLTPQRFLPRITVIKAEGQRNAITCRHCEDAPCVRSCPNDAIAQSGDSVQVRQEKCIGCKSCMVACPFGVMQVVVTPQAAGLVKASAHKCDLCQGREAGPACVENCPAQALTLADDETLITLAKQRRLRSACQEVQPWQRATPLCSQPNAGAKVRQMAMTPPRGEPDKLAAEVRKSHFEEIYQPFTPQQAQQQAARCLTCGEHSICEWTCPLHNHIPQWIELVKAGNIAAAVALSHQTNCLPEITGRVCPQDRLCEGACTLRDESGAVTIGNIERYISDQALASGWRPDLSQVKPSGKRVAIIGAGPAGLACADMLVRHGVQPVVFDRHPEIGGLLTFGIPAFKLDKSLLARRRAIFSEMGIRFEVNCEVGKDISMATLLADYDAVFVGAGTYRSMKAGLPNEEAPGVYDALPFLIANTKQVMGLAASAQEPYVNTAGLNVVVLGGGDTAMDCVRTALRHGARQVTCAYRRDEANMPGSKKEVKNAREEGALFEFNVQPVTLELDEKGRVNGVRFLRTELGAPDAGGRRRPTPIPGSEFVMPADAVIMAFGFHPHRMPWLEAAGVALDSQGRIKAGVESRYRYQTSQEKIFAGGDAVRGADLVVMAMAEGRHAAQGILDYLARKTTPLH
;
A
#
# COMPACT_ATOMS: atom_id res chain seq x y z
N MET A 1 31.36 8.65 -30.46
CA MET A 1 30.42 7.53 -30.28
C MET A 1 29.23 7.95 -29.38
N ASN A 2 28.08 7.34 -29.61
CA ASN A 2 26.91 7.62 -28.74
C ASN A 2 27.15 7.15 -27.31
N HIS A 3 26.77 8.00 -26.36
CA HIS A 3 26.82 7.68 -24.95
C HIS A 3 25.69 6.72 -24.57
N PHE A 4 25.92 5.86 -23.57
CA PHE A 4 24.87 5.00 -23.01
C PHE A 4 25.20 4.60 -21.57
N ILE A 5 24.20 4.07 -20.86
CA ILE A 5 24.43 3.58 -19.50
C ILE A 5 24.93 2.14 -19.53
N LEU A 6 26.12 1.92 -18.99
CA LEU A 6 26.72 0.61 -18.78
C LEU A 6 26.38 0.11 -17.38
N SER A 7 25.94 -1.13 -17.27
CA SER A 7 25.68 -1.80 -15.97
C SER A 7 26.67 -2.93 -15.73
N ASP A 8 27.29 -2.95 -14.54
CA ASP A 8 28.14 -4.04 -14.06
C ASP A 8 27.32 -5.02 -13.21
N SER A 9 27.00 -6.18 -13.76
CA SER A 9 26.23 -7.22 -13.09
C SER A 9 26.87 -7.77 -11.81
N ARG A 10 28.21 -7.64 -11.67
CA ARG A 10 28.94 -8.08 -10.45
C ARG A 10 28.73 -7.14 -9.26
N LYS A 11 28.31 -5.90 -9.52
CA LYS A 11 28.00 -4.88 -8.52
C LYS A 11 26.52 -4.71 -8.30
N CYS A 12 25.71 -4.98 -9.31
CA CYS A 12 24.26 -4.78 -9.26
C CYS A 12 23.60 -5.72 -8.22
N ILE A 13 22.91 -5.14 -7.27
CA ILE A 13 22.15 -5.87 -6.24
C ILE A 13 20.66 -6.01 -6.58
N GLY A 14 20.22 -5.48 -7.72
CA GLY A 14 18.83 -5.55 -8.16
C GLY A 14 17.86 -4.73 -7.30
N CYS A 15 18.31 -3.65 -6.66
CA CYS A 15 17.52 -2.84 -5.71
C CYS A 15 16.48 -1.92 -6.36
N GLN A 16 16.48 -1.77 -7.68
CA GLN A 16 15.57 -0.92 -8.46
C GLN A 16 15.62 0.59 -8.14
N ALA A 17 16.57 1.05 -7.31
CA ALA A 17 16.75 2.48 -7.03
C ALA A 17 16.96 3.30 -8.32
N CYS A 18 17.63 2.73 -9.33
CA CYS A 18 17.80 3.37 -10.64
C CYS A 18 16.47 3.55 -11.41
N GLU A 19 15.51 2.64 -11.26
CA GLU A 19 14.17 2.76 -11.84
C GLU A 19 13.42 3.91 -11.18
N VAL A 20 13.43 3.96 -9.85
CA VAL A 20 12.79 5.04 -9.06
C VAL A 20 13.43 6.38 -9.40
N ALA A 21 14.76 6.49 -9.37
CA ALA A 21 15.48 7.72 -9.72
C ALA A 21 15.17 8.19 -11.15
N CYS A 22 15.02 7.25 -12.10
CA CYS A 22 14.63 7.57 -13.47
C CYS A 22 13.22 8.16 -13.54
N VAL A 23 12.26 7.58 -12.84
CA VAL A 23 10.88 8.10 -12.79
C VAL A 23 10.85 9.48 -12.15
N MET A 24 11.56 9.66 -11.02
CA MET A 24 11.63 10.94 -10.32
C MET A 24 12.21 12.05 -11.20
N ALA A 25 13.28 11.75 -11.95
CA ALA A 25 13.93 12.73 -12.82
C ALA A 25 13.10 13.14 -14.05
N HIS A 26 12.09 12.35 -14.41
CA HIS A 26 11.21 12.60 -15.56
C HIS A 26 9.76 12.94 -15.16
N ASN A 27 9.51 13.14 -13.89
CA ASN A 27 8.21 13.55 -13.40
C ASN A 27 8.20 15.08 -13.20
N GLU A 28 7.67 15.81 -14.17
CA GLU A 28 7.58 17.28 -14.14
C GLU A 28 6.65 17.80 -13.02
N GLU A 29 5.66 17.00 -12.64
CA GLU A 29 4.76 17.29 -11.53
C GLU A 29 5.21 16.59 -10.26
N GLN A 30 6.21 17.05 -9.60
CA GLN A 30 6.94 16.50 -8.42
C GLN A 30 6.10 15.84 -7.30
N HIS A 31 4.80 15.52 -7.47
CA HIS A 31 3.96 15.42 -6.28
C HIS A 31 3.13 14.17 -6.07
N VAL A 32 2.74 13.40 -7.06
CA VAL A 32 2.02 12.15 -6.82
C VAL A 32 2.42 11.08 -7.83
N LEU A 33 3.37 10.27 -7.42
CA LEU A 33 3.72 9.07 -8.16
C LEU A 33 2.72 7.96 -7.81
N THR A 34 1.94 7.56 -8.80
CA THR A 34 1.03 6.40 -8.68
C THR A 34 1.66 5.20 -9.39
N PRO A 35 1.26 3.96 -9.07
CA PRO A 35 1.73 2.78 -9.78
C PRO A 35 1.52 2.87 -11.30
N GLN A 36 0.47 3.55 -11.75
CA GLN A 36 0.17 3.76 -13.17
C GLN A 36 1.13 4.75 -13.85
N ARG A 37 1.77 5.63 -13.07
CA ARG A 37 2.77 6.61 -13.53
C ARG A 37 4.21 6.13 -13.34
N PHE A 38 4.40 4.93 -12.80
CA PHE A 38 5.75 4.33 -12.67
C PHE A 38 6.23 3.78 -13.99
N LEU A 39 6.83 4.64 -14.81
CA LEU A 39 7.30 4.34 -16.17
C LEU A 39 8.81 4.63 -16.29
N PRO A 40 9.67 3.80 -15.69
CA PRO A 40 11.11 3.98 -15.80
C PRO A 40 11.61 3.68 -17.22
N ARG A 41 12.66 4.38 -17.64
CA ARG A 41 13.35 4.20 -18.95
C ARG A 41 14.57 3.28 -18.82
N ILE A 42 14.76 2.68 -17.65
CA ILE A 42 15.75 1.65 -17.30
C ILE A 42 14.99 0.54 -16.58
N THR A 43 15.39 -0.72 -16.80
CA THR A 43 14.71 -1.88 -16.19
C THR A 43 15.71 -2.77 -15.51
N VAL A 44 15.44 -3.17 -14.28
CA VAL A 44 16.24 -4.15 -13.53
C VAL A 44 15.71 -5.55 -13.78
N ILE A 45 16.54 -6.40 -14.37
CA ILE A 45 16.23 -7.82 -14.58
C ILE A 45 16.86 -8.65 -13.48
N LYS A 46 16.05 -9.55 -12.91
CA LYS A 46 16.47 -10.56 -11.94
C LYS A 46 16.08 -11.92 -12.51
N ALA A 47 17.05 -12.72 -12.90
CA ALA A 47 16.81 -14.05 -13.46
C ALA A 47 17.97 -14.99 -13.10
N GLU A 48 17.67 -16.22 -12.67
CA GLU A 48 18.63 -17.29 -12.41
C GLU A 48 19.86 -16.86 -11.58
N GLY A 49 19.64 -16.05 -10.54
CA GLY A 49 20.71 -15.52 -9.69
C GLY A 49 21.52 -14.37 -10.31
N GLN A 50 21.20 -13.97 -11.53
CA GLN A 50 21.79 -12.80 -12.19
C GLN A 50 20.93 -11.56 -11.93
N ARG A 51 21.59 -10.42 -11.75
CA ARG A 51 20.95 -9.11 -11.59
C ARG A 51 21.64 -8.11 -12.47
N ASN A 52 20.86 -7.38 -13.27
CA ASN A 52 21.43 -6.36 -14.14
C ASN A 52 20.39 -5.29 -14.47
N ALA A 53 20.84 -4.06 -14.66
CA ALA A 53 20.00 -2.99 -15.17
C ALA A 53 20.19 -2.87 -16.70
N ILE A 54 19.09 -2.82 -17.43
CA ILE A 54 19.09 -2.75 -18.89
C ILE A 54 18.41 -1.45 -19.32
N THR A 55 19.05 -0.75 -20.27
CA THR A 55 18.52 0.50 -20.83
C THR A 55 18.93 0.64 -22.30
N CYS A 56 18.48 1.70 -22.97
CA CYS A 56 18.82 1.99 -24.35
C CYS A 56 20.33 2.07 -24.56
N ARG A 57 20.83 1.44 -25.63
CA ARG A 57 22.26 1.46 -26.03
C ARG A 57 22.63 2.64 -26.91
N HIS A 58 21.66 3.47 -27.30
CA HIS A 58 21.87 4.60 -28.21
C HIS A 58 22.73 4.21 -29.42
N CYS A 59 22.35 3.12 -30.13
CA CYS A 59 23.11 2.51 -31.22
C CYS A 59 23.54 3.54 -32.27
N GLU A 60 24.75 3.42 -32.83
CA GLU A 60 25.24 4.29 -33.89
C GLU A 60 24.39 4.13 -35.16
N ASP A 61 24.16 2.89 -35.59
CA ASP A 61 23.20 2.55 -36.63
C ASP A 61 21.92 2.04 -35.98
N ALA A 62 21.08 2.97 -35.56
CA ALA A 62 19.90 2.67 -34.75
C ALA A 62 18.74 2.11 -35.56
N PRO A 63 18.37 0.81 -35.41
CA PRO A 63 17.23 0.25 -36.16
C PRO A 63 15.90 0.96 -35.85
N CYS A 64 15.72 1.49 -34.65
CA CYS A 64 14.53 2.24 -34.23
C CYS A 64 14.41 3.59 -34.98
N VAL A 65 15.51 4.22 -35.36
CA VAL A 65 15.50 5.44 -36.17
C VAL A 65 15.04 5.09 -37.59
N ARG A 66 15.65 4.07 -38.22
CA ARG A 66 15.31 3.65 -39.57
C ARG A 66 13.88 3.13 -39.72
N SER A 67 13.32 2.57 -38.69
CA SER A 67 11.95 2.03 -38.70
C SER A 67 10.86 3.05 -38.37
N CYS A 68 11.22 4.28 -38.00
CA CYS A 68 10.25 5.29 -37.61
C CYS A 68 9.63 5.98 -38.82
N PRO A 69 8.33 5.80 -39.11
CA PRO A 69 7.73 6.36 -40.36
C PRO A 69 7.56 7.89 -40.32
N ASN A 70 7.63 8.51 -39.15
CA ASN A 70 7.39 9.95 -38.95
C ASN A 70 8.65 10.72 -38.52
N ASP A 71 9.85 10.11 -38.64
CA ASP A 71 11.11 10.69 -38.19
C ASP A 71 11.04 11.23 -36.75
N ALA A 72 10.23 10.58 -35.94
CA ALA A 72 10.09 10.95 -34.50
C ALA A 72 11.30 10.52 -33.66
N ILE A 73 12.12 9.57 -34.19
CA ILE A 73 13.34 9.12 -33.52
C ILE A 73 14.52 9.53 -34.40
N ALA A 74 15.46 10.24 -33.81
CA ALA A 74 16.61 10.78 -34.56
C ALA A 74 17.87 10.80 -33.69
N GLN A 75 19.03 10.83 -34.33
CA GLN A 75 20.29 11.17 -33.68
C GLN A 75 20.27 12.62 -33.22
N SER A 76 20.69 12.88 -32.01
CA SER A 76 20.78 14.23 -31.43
C SER A 76 22.01 14.29 -30.51
N GLY A 77 23.05 14.98 -30.93
CA GLY A 77 24.35 14.95 -30.25
C GLY A 77 24.89 13.52 -30.13
N ASP A 78 25.30 13.13 -28.93
CA ASP A 78 25.88 11.82 -28.64
C ASP A 78 24.82 10.78 -28.20
N SER A 79 23.58 10.93 -28.66
CA SER A 79 22.50 10.03 -28.29
C SER A 79 21.38 9.97 -29.31
N VAL A 80 20.59 8.90 -29.28
CA VAL A 80 19.35 8.75 -30.05
C VAL A 80 18.21 9.30 -29.20
N GLN A 81 17.42 10.22 -29.73
CA GLN A 81 16.33 10.88 -28.99
C GLN A 81 14.97 10.68 -29.65
N VAL A 82 13.88 10.81 -28.86
CA VAL A 82 12.50 10.75 -29.34
C VAL A 82 11.87 12.13 -29.29
N ARG A 83 11.45 12.64 -30.45
CA ARG A 83 10.65 13.86 -30.57
C ARG A 83 9.18 13.51 -30.37
N GLN A 84 8.68 13.75 -29.15
CA GLN A 84 7.33 13.31 -28.73
C GLN A 84 6.20 13.96 -29.53
N GLU A 85 6.41 15.16 -30.05
CA GLU A 85 5.47 15.88 -30.92
C GLU A 85 5.22 15.20 -32.26
N LYS A 86 6.21 14.44 -32.77
CA LYS A 86 6.12 13.69 -34.01
C LYS A 86 5.69 12.23 -33.85
N CYS A 87 5.71 11.73 -32.61
CA CYS A 87 5.43 10.32 -32.35
C CYS A 87 3.93 10.00 -32.44
N ILE A 88 3.58 9.01 -33.26
CA ILE A 88 2.20 8.53 -33.46
C ILE A 88 1.91 7.21 -32.74
N GLY A 89 2.86 6.67 -31.96
CA GLY A 89 2.68 5.44 -31.20
C GLY A 89 2.53 4.16 -32.03
N CYS A 90 3.04 4.13 -33.27
CA CYS A 90 2.87 3.01 -34.22
C CYS A 90 3.56 1.70 -33.84
N LYS A 91 4.41 1.69 -32.81
CA LYS A 91 5.15 0.52 -32.26
C LYS A 91 6.26 -0.04 -33.15
N SER A 92 6.53 0.48 -34.38
CA SER A 92 7.59 -0.01 -35.25
C SER A 92 8.95 -0.03 -34.55
N CYS A 93 9.26 0.99 -33.74
CA CYS A 93 10.51 1.08 -32.99
C CYS A 93 10.64 0.00 -31.88
N MET A 94 9.53 -0.48 -31.30
CA MET A 94 9.55 -1.59 -30.34
C MET A 94 9.99 -2.89 -31.02
N VAL A 95 9.42 -3.17 -32.18
CA VAL A 95 9.72 -4.40 -32.94
C VAL A 95 11.15 -4.35 -33.49
N ALA A 96 11.62 -3.18 -33.88
CA ALA A 96 12.96 -2.99 -34.45
C ALA A 96 14.10 -3.02 -33.40
N CYS A 97 13.80 -2.81 -32.11
CA CYS A 97 14.82 -2.75 -31.05
C CYS A 97 15.37 -4.13 -30.70
N PRO A 98 16.66 -4.45 -30.98
CA PRO A 98 17.23 -5.78 -30.71
C PRO A 98 17.42 -6.05 -29.21
N PHE A 99 17.37 -5.01 -28.36
CA PHE A 99 17.54 -5.12 -26.92
C PHE A 99 16.22 -5.13 -26.15
N GLY A 100 15.08 -4.94 -26.81
CA GLY A 100 13.76 -4.92 -26.19
C GLY A 100 13.52 -3.78 -25.19
N VAL A 101 14.31 -2.70 -25.27
CA VAL A 101 14.26 -1.59 -24.29
C VAL A 101 13.39 -0.42 -24.75
N MET A 102 12.87 -0.47 -25.97
CA MET A 102 11.92 0.51 -26.47
C MET A 102 10.52 0.10 -26.08
N GLN A 103 9.78 1.01 -25.46
CA GLN A 103 8.39 0.81 -25.08
C GLN A 103 7.49 1.84 -25.78
N VAL A 104 6.23 1.53 -25.96
CA VAL A 104 5.20 2.51 -26.32
C VAL A 104 4.18 2.54 -25.21
N VAL A 105 4.09 3.66 -24.53
CA VAL A 105 3.20 3.89 -23.40
C VAL A 105 2.02 4.75 -23.79
N VAL A 106 0.88 4.50 -23.18
CA VAL A 106 -0.35 5.28 -23.38
C VAL A 106 -0.56 6.14 -22.14
N THR A 107 -0.52 7.46 -22.35
CA THR A 107 -0.75 8.42 -21.26
C THR A 107 -2.08 9.15 -21.46
N PRO A 108 -2.89 9.26 -20.40
CA PRO A 108 -4.08 10.11 -20.43
C PRO A 108 -3.68 11.57 -20.68
N GLN A 109 -4.47 12.25 -21.49
CA GLN A 109 -4.36 13.68 -21.77
C GLN A 109 -5.58 14.41 -21.21
N ALA A 110 -5.55 15.73 -21.16
CA ALA A 110 -6.72 16.54 -20.82
C ALA A 110 -7.91 16.20 -21.74
N ALA A 111 -9.14 16.40 -21.25
CA ALA A 111 -10.40 16.14 -21.96
C ALA A 111 -10.64 14.65 -22.35
N GLY A 112 -10.04 13.69 -21.65
CA GLY A 112 -10.28 12.26 -21.88
C GLY A 112 -9.57 11.69 -23.11
N LEU A 113 -8.72 12.46 -23.76
CA LEU A 113 -7.87 11.98 -24.86
C LEU A 113 -6.72 11.11 -24.32
N VAL A 114 -6.22 10.21 -25.14
CA VAL A 114 -5.05 9.39 -24.83
C VAL A 114 -3.98 9.60 -25.90
N LYS A 115 -2.72 9.68 -25.48
CA LYS A 115 -1.58 9.73 -26.40
C LYS A 115 -0.71 8.50 -26.21
N ALA A 116 -0.48 7.76 -27.29
CA ALA A 116 0.51 6.69 -27.32
C ALA A 116 1.85 7.26 -27.83
N SER A 117 2.92 7.06 -27.08
CA SER A 117 4.24 7.61 -27.42
C SER A 117 5.37 6.64 -27.11
N ALA A 118 6.45 6.73 -27.90
CA ALA A 118 7.65 5.92 -27.70
C ALA A 118 8.39 6.38 -26.44
N HIS A 119 8.81 5.42 -25.63
CA HIS A 119 9.42 5.65 -24.32
C HIS A 119 10.74 4.84 -24.23
N LYS A 120 11.86 5.51 -24.02
CA LYS A 120 13.19 4.93 -23.85
C LYS A 120 14.10 5.88 -23.07
N CYS A 121 15.24 5.41 -22.60
CA CYS A 121 16.27 6.24 -22.01
C CYS A 121 16.69 7.38 -22.97
N ASP A 122 16.77 8.59 -22.43
CA ASP A 122 17.21 9.82 -23.10
C ASP A 122 18.48 10.40 -22.48
N LEU A 123 19.13 9.62 -21.58
CA LEU A 123 20.28 10.03 -20.76
C LEU A 123 19.99 11.22 -19.84
N CYS A 124 18.72 11.46 -19.50
CA CYS A 124 18.25 12.61 -18.72
C CYS A 124 18.67 13.94 -19.37
N GLN A 125 18.45 14.08 -20.70
CA GLN A 125 18.82 15.27 -21.46
C GLN A 125 18.28 16.54 -20.80
N GLY A 126 19.14 17.54 -20.63
CA GLY A 126 18.81 18.81 -19.94
C GLY A 126 19.08 18.81 -18.44
N ARG A 127 19.47 17.67 -17.83
CA ARG A 127 19.86 17.59 -16.42
C ARG A 127 21.37 17.80 -16.28
N GLU A 128 21.81 18.89 -15.62
CA GLU A 128 23.25 19.22 -15.45
C GLU A 128 24.05 18.14 -14.71
N ALA A 129 23.44 17.49 -13.70
CA ALA A 129 24.07 16.40 -12.94
C ALA A 129 24.17 15.07 -13.72
N GLY A 130 23.75 15.03 -14.98
CA GLY A 130 23.75 13.82 -15.80
C GLY A 130 22.66 12.80 -15.45
N PRO A 131 22.82 11.52 -15.82
CA PRO A 131 21.79 10.50 -15.66
C PRO A 131 21.47 10.19 -14.19
N ALA A 132 20.25 10.44 -13.75
CA ALA A 132 19.80 10.24 -12.37
C ALA A 132 20.01 8.80 -11.87
N CYS A 133 19.85 7.81 -12.74
CA CYS A 133 20.06 6.40 -12.40
C CYS A 133 21.53 6.08 -12.06
N VAL A 134 22.49 6.78 -12.65
CA VAL A 134 23.93 6.62 -12.34
C VAL A 134 24.25 7.24 -10.98
N GLU A 135 23.80 8.48 -10.77
CA GLU A 135 24.01 9.23 -9.53
C GLU A 135 23.44 8.50 -8.30
N ASN A 136 22.23 7.94 -8.45
CA ASN A 136 21.52 7.30 -7.34
C ASN A 136 21.76 5.80 -7.22
N CYS A 137 22.76 5.23 -7.91
CA CYS A 137 23.06 3.80 -7.78
C CYS A 137 23.84 3.50 -6.49
N PRO A 138 23.24 2.89 -5.45
CA PRO A 138 23.89 2.66 -4.15
C PRO A 138 25.03 1.64 -4.23
N ALA A 139 25.04 0.80 -5.27
CA ALA A 139 26.05 -0.21 -5.53
C ALA A 139 27.11 0.25 -6.53
N GLN A 140 27.02 1.49 -7.05
CA GLN A 140 27.91 2.01 -8.10
C GLN A 140 28.07 1.03 -9.28
N ALA A 141 26.98 0.39 -9.64
CA ALA A 141 26.92 -0.59 -10.73
C ALA A 141 26.68 0.06 -12.09
N LEU A 142 26.25 1.32 -12.13
CA LEU A 142 25.94 2.05 -13.35
C LEU A 142 26.98 3.11 -13.63
N THR A 143 27.33 3.26 -14.91
CA THR A 143 28.32 4.24 -15.39
C THR A 143 27.85 4.78 -16.72
N LEU A 144 27.95 6.09 -16.93
CA LEU A 144 27.79 6.66 -18.27
C LEU A 144 29.03 6.26 -19.10
N ALA A 145 28.80 5.51 -20.17
CA ALA A 145 29.85 5.05 -21.06
C ALA A 145 29.98 6.05 -22.21
N ASP A 146 31.09 6.74 -22.22
CA ASP A 146 31.65 7.53 -23.31
C ASP A 146 32.82 6.82 -23.96
N ASP A 147 33.46 7.42 -24.95
CA ASP A 147 34.59 6.85 -25.66
C ASP A 147 35.78 6.52 -24.73
N GLU A 148 36.12 7.40 -23.80
CA GLU A 148 37.21 7.22 -22.87
C GLU A 148 36.96 6.06 -21.91
N THR A 149 35.76 5.98 -21.37
CA THR A 149 35.30 4.89 -20.52
C THR A 149 35.39 3.55 -21.23
N LEU A 150 34.93 3.47 -22.49
CA LEU A 150 34.95 2.23 -23.27
C LEU A 150 36.37 1.78 -23.61
N ILE A 151 37.24 2.70 -23.98
CA ILE A 151 38.67 2.42 -24.25
C ILE A 151 39.33 1.87 -22.95
N THR A 152 39.09 2.52 -21.84
CA THR A 152 39.64 2.11 -20.52
C THR A 152 39.15 0.72 -20.12
N LEU A 153 37.85 0.43 -20.25
CA LEU A 153 37.28 -0.88 -19.98
C LEU A 153 37.83 -1.97 -20.91
N ALA A 154 37.98 -1.65 -22.20
CA ALA A 154 38.57 -2.57 -23.17
C ALA A 154 40.03 -2.90 -22.81
N LYS A 155 40.83 -1.89 -22.43
CA LYS A 155 42.20 -2.06 -21.98
C LYS A 155 42.27 -2.96 -20.72
N GLN A 156 41.44 -2.70 -19.72
CA GLN A 156 41.38 -3.53 -18.51
C GLN A 156 40.99 -4.98 -18.81
N ARG A 157 40.01 -5.21 -19.72
CA ARG A 157 39.61 -6.57 -20.13
C ARG A 157 40.73 -7.29 -20.84
N ARG A 158 41.46 -6.61 -21.73
CA ARG A 158 42.64 -7.18 -22.43
C ARG A 158 43.74 -7.56 -21.45
N LEU A 159 44.06 -6.70 -20.46
CA LEU A 159 45.01 -7.00 -19.40
C LEU A 159 44.62 -8.24 -18.59
N ARG A 160 43.37 -8.33 -18.15
CA ARG A 160 42.88 -9.52 -17.44
C ARG A 160 42.99 -10.80 -18.26
N SER A 161 42.61 -10.72 -19.53
CA SER A 161 42.74 -11.86 -20.47
C SER A 161 44.20 -12.28 -20.66
N ALA A 162 45.11 -11.31 -20.80
CA ALA A 162 46.52 -11.58 -20.92
C ALA A 162 47.15 -12.19 -19.66
N CYS A 163 46.65 -11.80 -18.47
CA CYS A 163 47.09 -12.35 -17.17
C CYS A 163 46.41 -13.68 -16.82
N GLN A 164 45.67 -14.30 -17.73
CA GLN A 164 44.92 -15.55 -17.51
C GLN A 164 43.89 -15.51 -16.35
N GLU A 165 43.48 -14.34 -15.92
CA GLU A 165 42.47 -14.17 -14.86
C GLU A 165 41.02 -14.47 -15.33
N VAL A 166 40.83 -14.69 -16.63
CA VAL A 166 39.56 -15.02 -17.22
C VAL A 166 39.56 -16.47 -17.71
N GLN A 167 39.01 -17.37 -16.92
CA GLN A 167 38.65 -18.70 -17.42
C GLN A 167 37.23 -18.66 -18.01
N PRO A 168 37.06 -18.93 -19.32
CA PRO A 168 35.76 -18.77 -19.99
C PRO A 168 34.66 -19.74 -19.55
N TRP A 169 34.98 -20.80 -18.79
CA TRP A 169 34.11 -21.97 -18.60
C TRP A 169 33.86 -22.37 -17.14
N GLN A 170 34.19 -21.53 -16.15
CA GLN A 170 33.79 -21.85 -14.78
C GLN A 170 32.28 -21.67 -14.64
N ARG A 171 31.63 -22.78 -14.25
CA ARG A 171 30.21 -22.79 -13.81
C ARG A 171 29.96 -21.61 -12.89
N ALA A 172 28.80 -20.97 -13.04
CA ALA A 172 28.38 -19.81 -12.27
C ALA A 172 28.61 -20.03 -10.78
N THR A 173 29.74 -19.57 -10.26
CA THR A 173 29.96 -19.43 -8.84
C THR A 173 28.98 -18.36 -8.32
N PRO A 174 28.42 -18.51 -7.13
CA PRO A 174 27.56 -17.48 -6.55
C PRO A 174 28.23 -16.10 -6.65
N LEU A 175 27.47 -15.09 -7.05
CA LEU A 175 27.98 -13.72 -7.27
C LEU A 175 28.83 -13.20 -6.10
N CYS A 176 28.50 -13.61 -4.87
CA CYS A 176 29.19 -13.20 -3.65
C CYS A 176 30.60 -13.80 -3.49
N SER A 177 30.89 -14.96 -4.11
CA SER A 177 32.21 -15.63 -4.05
C SER A 177 33.13 -15.21 -5.19
N GLN A 178 32.67 -14.35 -6.11
CA GLN A 178 33.53 -13.84 -7.17
C GLN A 178 34.55 -12.83 -6.62
N PRO A 179 35.84 -12.89 -7.03
CA PRO A 179 36.91 -12.01 -6.52
C PRO A 179 36.60 -10.52 -6.66
N ASN A 180 35.81 -10.15 -7.66
CA ASN A 180 35.43 -8.77 -7.99
C ASN A 180 33.98 -8.40 -7.63
N ALA A 181 33.33 -9.17 -6.75
CA ALA A 181 31.99 -8.82 -6.27
C ALA A 181 32.01 -7.47 -5.55
N GLY A 182 31.04 -6.59 -5.86
CA GLY A 182 30.90 -5.29 -5.22
C GLY A 182 30.58 -5.42 -3.72
N ALA A 183 30.95 -4.40 -2.92
CA ALA A 183 30.73 -4.41 -1.47
C ALA A 183 29.28 -4.70 -1.07
N LYS A 184 28.29 -4.12 -1.77
CA LYS A 184 26.87 -4.37 -1.52
C LYS A 184 26.45 -5.81 -1.85
N VAL A 185 27.01 -6.44 -2.87
CA VAL A 185 26.78 -7.86 -3.20
C VAL A 185 27.28 -8.76 -2.09
N ARG A 186 28.48 -8.48 -1.56
CA ARG A 186 29.04 -9.22 -0.41
C ARG A 186 28.20 -9.02 0.84
N GLN A 187 27.81 -7.78 1.15
CA GLN A 187 26.90 -7.48 2.26
C GLN A 187 25.61 -8.29 2.16
N MET A 188 24.97 -8.32 0.98
CA MET A 188 23.74 -9.06 0.74
C MET A 188 23.93 -10.56 1.00
N ALA A 189 25.03 -11.16 0.51
CA ALA A 189 25.30 -12.57 0.69
C ALA A 189 25.63 -12.96 2.15
N MET A 190 26.19 -12.04 2.92
CA MET A 190 26.52 -12.23 4.34
C MET A 190 25.38 -11.84 5.29
N THR A 191 24.26 -11.36 4.76
CA THR A 191 23.11 -10.94 5.58
C THR A 191 22.49 -12.16 6.26
N PRO A 192 22.34 -12.17 7.60
CA PRO A 192 21.72 -13.28 8.30
C PRO A 192 20.26 -13.45 7.92
N PRO A 193 19.65 -14.62 8.15
CA PRO A 193 18.24 -14.87 7.88
C PRO A 193 17.32 -13.88 8.60
N ARG A 194 16.13 -13.68 8.04
CA ARG A 194 15.06 -12.91 8.65
C ARG A 194 14.65 -13.52 9.99
N GLY A 195 14.61 -12.69 11.04
CA GLY A 195 14.02 -13.05 12.33
C GLY A 195 12.59 -12.53 12.43
N GLU A 196 11.66 -13.39 12.83
CA GLU A 196 10.26 -13.01 13.09
C GLU A 196 10.08 -12.69 14.59
N PRO A 197 9.09 -11.86 14.97
CA PRO A 197 8.74 -11.65 16.36
C PRO A 197 8.17 -12.92 16.98
N ASP A 198 8.43 -13.11 18.25
CA ASP A 198 7.83 -14.19 19.03
C ASP A 198 6.29 -14.08 19.00
N LYS A 199 5.63 -15.23 19.03
CA LYS A 199 4.17 -15.32 18.94
C LYS A 199 3.63 -16.18 20.07
N LEU A 200 2.55 -15.72 20.71
CA LEU A 200 1.87 -16.49 21.77
C LEU A 200 1.45 -17.87 21.24
N ALA A 201 1.48 -18.87 22.11
CA ALA A 201 1.01 -20.23 21.78
C ALA A 201 -0.47 -20.22 21.34
N ALA A 202 -0.85 -21.11 20.43
CA ALA A 202 -2.19 -21.13 19.83
C ALA A 202 -3.31 -21.23 20.89
N GLU A 203 -3.14 -22.06 21.91
CA GLU A 203 -4.13 -22.22 22.99
C GLU A 203 -4.30 -20.95 23.81
N VAL A 204 -3.18 -20.24 24.10
CA VAL A 204 -3.23 -18.97 24.80
C VAL A 204 -3.94 -17.92 23.95
N ARG A 205 -3.63 -17.83 22.65
CA ARG A 205 -4.25 -16.86 21.74
C ARG A 205 -5.76 -16.97 21.66
N LYS A 206 -6.31 -18.19 21.75
CA LYS A 206 -7.76 -18.45 21.67
C LYS A 206 -8.52 -18.01 22.93
N SER A 207 -7.84 -17.84 24.07
CA SER A 207 -8.48 -17.54 25.36
C SER A 207 -8.67 -16.04 25.63
N HIS A 208 -8.08 -15.15 24.80
CA HIS A 208 -8.16 -13.70 25.00
C HIS A 208 -8.09 -12.90 23.69
N PHE A 209 -8.32 -11.58 23.78
CA PHE A 209 -8.28 -10.66 22.65
C PHE A 209 -7.03 -9.76 22.64
N GLU A 210 -5.97 -10.08 23.35
CA GLU A 210 -4.70 -9.34 23.32
C GLU A 210 -3.91 -9.61 22.06
N GLU A 211 -2.98 -8.69 21.69
CA GLU A 211 -2.10 -8.85 20.53
C GLU A 211 -1.28 -10.14 20.63
N ILE A 212 -1.23 -10.89 19.52
CA ILE A 212 -0.60 -12.21 19.50
C ILE A 212 0.91 -12.18 19.26
N TYR A 213 1.42 -11.12 18.62
CA TYR A 213 2.86 -10.95 18.37
C TYR A 213 3.49 -10.12 19.47
N GLN A 214 4.62 -10.60 20.00
CA GLN A 214 5.39 -9.87 20.98
C GLN A 214 6.19 -8.73 20.32
N PRO A 215 6.44 -7.59 21.02
CA PRO A 215 7.31 -6.55 20.49
C PRO A 215 8.75 -7.04 20.42
N PHE A 216 9.52 -6.50 19.47
CA PHE A 216 10.97 -6.72 19.47
C PHE A 216 11.63 -6.12 20.70
N THR A 217 12.61 -6.84 21.26
CA THR A 217 13.56 -6.25 22.19
C THR A 217 14.47 -5.25 21.45
N PRO A 218 15.13 -4.31 22.14
CA PRO A 218 16.11 -3.40 21.52
C PRO A 218 17.17 -4.13 20.69
N GLN A 219 17.66 -5.25 21.21
CA GLN A 219 18.67 -6.07 20.52
C GLN A 219 18.11 -6.71 19.24
N GLN A 220 16.91 -7.29 19.30
CA GLN A 220 16.26 -7.85 18.12
C GLN A 220 15.99 -6.79 17.06
N ALA A 221 15.51 -5.60 17.45
CA ALA A 221 15.28 -4.49 16.54
C ALA A 221 16.58 -4.05 15.84
N GLN A 222 17.67 -3.89 16.57
CA GLN A 222 18.97 -3.54 16.01
C GLN A 222 19.51 -4.64 15.07
N GLN A 223 19.40 -5.90 15.44
CA GLN A 223 19.82 -7.04 14.61
C GLN A 223 19.05 -7.10 13.29
N GLN A 224 17.74 -6.89 13.34
CA GLN A 224 16.92 -6.86 12.13
C GLN A 224 17.16 -5.59 11.30
N ALA A 225 17.40 -4.44 11.91
CA ALA A 225 17.80 -3.20 11.25
C ALA A 225 19.16 -3.34 10.54
N ALA A 226 20.11 -4.04 11.12
CA ALA A 226 21.44 -4.29 10.54
C ALA A 226 21.39 -5.08 9.22
N ARG A 227 20.30 -5.78 8.93
CA ARG A 227 20.09 -6.48 7.67
C ARG A 227 19.85 -5.52 6.49
N CYS A 228 19.45 -4.28 6.74
CA CYS A 228 19.15 -3.33 5.69
C CYS A 228 20.39 -3.01 4.85
N LEU A 229 20.25 -3.12 3.52
CA LEU A 229 21.32 -2.82 2.57
C LEU A 229 21.50 -1.32 2.32
N THR A 230 20.62 -0.48 2.87
CA THR A 230 20.60 0.97 2.62
C THR A 230 20.64 1.25 1.11
N CYS A 231 19.52 1.01 0.43
CA CYS A 231 19.42 1.07 -1.04
C CYS A 231 19.39 2.51 -1.60
N GLY A 232 19.78 3.51 -0.82
CA GLY A 232 19.87 4.92 -1.23
C GLY A 232 18.56 5.70 -1.01
N GLU A 233 18.55 6.96 -1.44
CA GLU A 233 17.43 7.89 -1.27
C GLU A 233 16.17 7.48 -2.04
N HIS A 234 16.35 6.79 -3.16
CA HIS A 234 15.26 6.30 -4.01
C HIS A 234 15.06 4.79 -3.85
N SER A 235 14.90 4.34 -2.62
CA SER A 235 14.72 2.92 -2.33
C SER A 235 13.35 2.42 -2.77
N ILE A 236 13.30 1.20 -3.31
CA ILE A 236 12.03 0.61 -3.78
C ILE A 236 11.03 0.37 -2.65
N CYS A 237 11.49 0.11 -1.41
CA CYS A 237 10.60 -0.04 -0.25
C CYS A 237 9.93 1.28 0.15
N GLU A 238 10.61 2.41 0.02
CA GLU A 238 10.04 3.75 0.19
C GLU A 238 9.04 4.06 -0.92
N TRP A 239 9.40 3.75 -2.17
CA TRP A 239 8.51 3.93 -3.32
C TRP A 239 7.21 3.12 -3.19
N THR A 240 7.28 1.85 -2.80
CA THR A 240 6.10 0.99 -2.67
C THR A 240 5.25 1.29 -1.43
N CYS A 241 5.77 2.07 -0.48
CA CYS A 241 4.98 2.59 0.61
C CYS A 241 4.08 3.74 0.11
N PRO A 242 2.75 3.68 0.23
CA PRO A 242 1.87 4.76 -0.22
C PRO A 242 2.12 6.11 0.44
N LEU A 243 2.75 6.11 1.62
CA LEU A 243 3.17 7.32 2.34
C LEU A 243 4.56 7.80 1.95
N HIS A 244 5.30 7.08 1.10
CA HIS A 244 6.70 7.31 0.80
C HIS A 244 7.53 7.52 2.07
N ASN A 245 7.33 6.63 3.04
CA ASN A 245 7.97 6.71 4.36
C ASN A 245 9.48 6.47 4.23
N HIS A 246 10.30 7.29 4.88
CA HIS A 246 11.76 7.27 4.86
C HIS A 246 12.37 6.00 5.48
N ILE A 247 12.00 4.84 4.92
CA ILE A 247 12.25 3.52 5.52
C ILE A 247 13.74 3.23 5.72
N PRO A 248 14.64 3.33 4.73
CA PRO A 248 16.04 3.04 4.94
C PRO A 248 16.71 3.98 5.95
N GLN A 249 16.29 5.25 5.96
CA GLN A 249 16.86 6.28 6.80
C GLN A 249 16.55 6.04 8.28
N TRP A 250 15.26 5.79 8.63
CA TRP A 250 14.96 5.48 10.03
C TRP A 250 15.41 4.09 10.47
N ILE A 251 15.58 3.10 9.55
CA ILE A 251 16.20 1.82 9.87
C ILE A 251 17.68 2.01 10.24
N GLU A 252 18.40 2.85 9.51
CA GLU A 252 19.82 3.13 9.82
C GLU A 252 19.96 3.82 11.20
N LEU A 253 19.02 4.70 11.56
CA LEU A 253 18.97 5.30 12.90
C LEU A 253 18.70 4.26 14.00
N VAL A 254 17.82 3.28 13.75
CA VAL A 254 17.60 2.16 14.70
C VAL A 254 18.85 1.30 14.84
N LYS A 255 19.52 0.97 13.74
CA LYS A 255 20.78 0.24 13.72
C LYS A 255 21.87 0.96 14.55
N ALA A 256 21.92 2.28 14.45
CA ALA A 256 22.82 3.12 15.24
C ALA A 256 22.37 3.33 16.70
N GLY A 257 21.20 2.83 17.10
CA GLY A 257 20.62 3.03 18.44
C GLY A 257 20.02 4.40 18.68
N ASN A 258 19.93 5.26 17.66
CA ASN A 258 19.33 6.60 17.76
C ASN A 258 17.81 6.55 17.56
N ILE A 259 17.10 6.03 18.56
CA ILE A 259 15.65 5.82 18.49
C ILE A 259 14.90 7.13 18.45
N ALA A 260 15.34 8.18 19.15
CA ALA A 260 14.67 9.49 19.14
C ALA A 260 14.62 10.10 17.73
N ALA A 261 15.72 10.06 17.00
CA ALA A 261 15.76 10.54 15.61
C ALA A 261 14.94 9.63 14.68
N ALA A 262 14.95 8.31 14.88
CA ALA A 262 14.12 7.39 14.10
C ALA A 262 12.63 7.66 14.29
N VAL A 263 12.19 7.93 15.52
CA VAL A 263 10.82 8.34 15.86
C VAL A 263 10.44 9.63 15.12
N ALA A 264 11.26 10.67 15.24
CA ALA A 264 10.98 11.97 14.61
C ALA A 264 10.86 11.83 13.09
N LEU A 265 11.78 11.05 12.46
CA LEU A 265 11.78 10.86 11.01
C LEU A 265 10.58 10.03 10.53
N SER A 266 10.23 8.94 11.21
CA SER A 266 9.08 8.11 10.82
C SER A 266 7.76 8.88 10.86
N HIS A 267 7.61 9.83 11.81
CA HIS A 267 6.42 10.65 11.96
C HIS A 267 6.32 11.85 10.99
N GLN A 268 7.32 12.09 10.15
CA GLN A 268 7.23 13.15 9.13
C GLN A 268 6.24 12.79 8.01
N THR A 269 6.23 11.52 7.63
CA THR A 269 5.37 11.03 6.55
C THR A 269 4.22 10.16 7.03
N ASN A 270 4.31 9.58 8.23
CA ASN A 270 3.33 8.66 8.80
C ASN A 270 2.83 9.15 10.16
N CYS A 271 1.56 9.54 10.26
CA CYS A 271 0.96 9.99 11.52
C CYS A 271 0.53 8.86 12.45
N LEU A 272 0.50 7.60 11.98
CA LEU A 272 0.04 6.41 12.71
C LEU A 272 1.01 5.22 12.56
N PRO A 273 2.33 5.37 12.84
CA PRO A 273 3.28 4.29 12.62
C PRO A 273 3.06 3.08 13.54
N GLU A 274 2.49 3.27 14.73
CA GLU A 274 2.08 2.19 15.62
C GLU A 274 0.96 1.31 15.02
N ILE A 275 0.15 1.87 14.13
CA ILE A 275 -0.91 1.16 13.42
C ILE A 275 -0.33 0.46 12.19
N THR A 276 0.36 1.20 11.31
CA THR A 276 0.87 0.67 10.05
C THR A 276 1.89 -0.44 10.25
N GLY A 277 2.73 -0.34 11.28
CA GLY A 277 3.68 -1.40 11.66
C GLY A 277 3.00 -2.71 12.08
N ARG A 278 1.71 -2.66 12.50
CA ARG A 278 0.92 -3.83 12.90
C ARG A 278 0.02 -4.39 11.81
N VAL A 279 -0.68 -3.50 11.07
CA VAL A 279 -1.81 -3.92 10.21
C VAL A 279 -1.56 -3.84 8.71
N CYS A 280 -0.51 -3.15 8.26
CA CYS A 280 -0.16 -3.15 6.84
C CYS A 280 0.14 -4.57 6.35
N PRO A 281 -0.29 -4.94 5.13
CA PRO A 281 0.18 -6.16 4.47
C PRO A 281 1.57 -5.91 3.87
N GLN A 282 2.61 -5.87 4.73
CA GLN A 282 3.96 -5.49 4.36
C GLN A 282 4.55 -6.39 3.26
N ASP A 283 4.14 -7.65 3.22
CA ASP A 283 4.51 -8.64 2.19
C ASP A 283 4.05 -8.27 0.77
N ARG A 284 3.05 -7.40 0.65
CA ARG A 284 2.54 -6.83 -0.62
C ARG A 284 3.00 -5.39 -0.86
N LEU A 285 3.65 -4.76 0.12
CA LEU A 285 4.13 -3.38 0.10
C LEU A 285 5.66 -3.34 0.29
N CYS A 286 6.14 -2.61 1.30
CA CYS A 286 7.55 -2.34 1.53
C CYS A 286 8.43 -3.59 1.69
N GLU A 287 7.97 -4.60 2.45
CA GLU A 287 8.72 -5.87 2.60
C GLU A 287 8.64 -6.72 1.33
N GLY A 288 7.49 -6.69 0.64
CA GLY A 288 7.31 -7.34 -0.66
C GLY A 288 8.25 -6.83 -1.75
N ALA A 289 8.63 -5.56 -1.68
CA ALA A 289 9.57 -4.92 -2.60
C ALA A 289 11.04 -4.99 -2.12
N CYS A 290 11.30 -5.44 -0.90
CA CYS A 290 12.63 -5.45 -0.33
C CYS A 290 13.62 -6.27 -1.18
N THR A 291 14.80 -5.70 -1.45
CA THR A 291 15.85 -6.33 -2.25
C THR A 291 16.31 -7.70 -1.69
N LEU A 292 16.21 -7.88 -0.38
CA LEU A 292 16.58 -9.15 0.29
C LEU A 292 15.48 -10.23 0.24
N ARG A 293 14.29 -9.91 -0.25
CA ARG A 293 13.13 -10.81 -0.17
C ARG A 293 13.42 -12.23 -0.64
N ASP A 294 14.05 -12.36 -1.80
CA ASP A 294 14.29 -13.63 -2.47
C ASP A 294 15.64 -14.27 -2.08
N GLU A 295 16.41 -13.64 -1.19
CA GLU A 295 17.72 -14.10 -0.72
C GLU A 295 17.63 -14.62 0.73
N SER A 296 17.83 -13.71 1.69
CA SER A 296 17.81 -14.03 3.13
C SER A 296 16.46 -13.67 3.79
N GLY A 297 15.43 -13.35 3.00
CA GLY A 297 14.15 -12.82 3.41
C GLY A 297 14.17 -11.30 3.56
N ALA A 298 13.05 -10.63 3.32
CA ALA A 298 12.91 -9.19 3.48
C ALA A 298 13.35 -8.70 4.88
N VAL A 299 13.77 -7.45 5.00
CA VAL A 299 13.90 -6.79 6.31
C VAL A 299 12.53 -6.73 6.97
N THR A 300 12.44 -6.96 8.28
CA THR A 300 11.18 -6.90 9.05
C THR A 300 10.76 -5.46 9.30
N ILE A 301 10.44 -4.74 8.22
CA ILE A 301 10.20 -3.29 8.24
C ILE A 301 9.05 -2.94 9.18
N GLY A 302 7.92 -3.66 9.08
CA GLY A 302 6.76 -3.41 9.94
C GLY A 302 7.04 -3.61 11.41
N ASN A 303 7.81 -4.64 11.79
CA ASN A 303 8.15 -4.87 13.21
C ASN A 303 9.15 -3.85 13.75
N ILE A 304 10.06 -3.34 12.91
CA ILE A 304 10.96 -2.25 13.29
C ILE A 304 10.16 -0.94 13.45
N GLU A 305 9.23 -0.64 12.53
CA GLU A 305 8.32 0.51 12.65
C GLU A 305 7.47 0.43 13.93
N ARG A 306 6.90 -0.75 14.23
CA ARG A 306 6.21 -1.02 15.48
C ARG A 306 7.11 -0.73 16.69
N TYR A 307 8.34 -1.25 16.69
CA TYR A 307 9.31 -1.03 17.77
C TYR A 307 9.58 0.46 17.98
N ILE A 308 9.88 1.23 16.92
CA ILE A 308 10.13 2.67 16.99
C ILE A 308 8.93 3.39 17.62
N SER A 309 7.73 3.10 17.14
CA SER A 309 6.50 3.78 17.61
C SER A 309 6.11 3.38 19.03
N ASP A 310 6.30 2.12 19.43
CA ASP A 310 6.04 1.68 20.79
C ASP A 310 7.01 2.35 21.78
N GLN A 311 8.29 2.53 21.40
CA GLN A 311 9.27 3.32 22.19
C GLN A 311 8.87 4.79 22.29
N ALA A 312 8.37 5.39 21.20
CA ALA A 312 7.86 6.76 21.21
C ALA A 312 6.70 6.94 22.19
N LEU A 313 5.71 6.04 22.13
CA LEU A 313 4.57 6.08 23.04
C LEU A 313 4.94 5.83 24.49
N ALA A 314 5.90 4.94 24.75
CA ALA A 314 6.38 4.64 26.09
C ALA A 314 7.20 5.80 26.71
N SER A 315 7.98 6.51 25.89
CA SER A 315 8.80 7.65 26.32
C SER A 315 8.00 8.97 26.46
N GLY A 316 6.72 8.97 26.10
CA GLY A 316 5.91 10.19 26.08
C GLY A 316 6.30 11.17 24.97
N TRP A 317 6.90 10.69 23.89
CA TRP A 317 7.29 11.53 22.75
C TRP A 317 6.12 12.33 22.18
N ARG A 318 6.42 13.56 21.78
CA ARG A 318 5.48 14.48 21.12
C ARG A 318 6.11 15.08 19.87
N PRO A 319 5.34 15.32 18.78
CA PRO A 319 5.81 16.09 17.64
C PRO A 319 6.14 17.52 18.08
N ASP A 320 7.25 18.06 17.60
CA ASP A 320 7.60 19.46 17.79
C ASP A 320 6.82 20.34 16.79
N LEU A 321 5.92 21.17 17.31
CA LEU A 321 5.14 22.14 16.56
C LEU A 321 5.49 23.60 16.96
N SER A 322 6.58 23.82 17.67
CA SER A 322 6.98 25.14 18.20
C SER A 322 7.16 26.20 17.11
N GLN A 323 7.49 25.79 15.90
CA GLN A 323 7.69 26.69 14.74
C GLN A 323 6.41 26.88 13.90
N VAL A 324 5.32 26.19 14.23
CA VAL A 324 4.07 26.28 13.48
C VAL A 324 3.30 27.55 13.85
N LYS A 325 3.08 28.42 12.88
CA LYS A 325 2.31 29.65 13.07
C LYS A 325 0.84 29.41 12.73
N PRO A 326 -0.11 29.70 13.64
CA PRO A 326 -1.54 29.59 13.36
C PRO A 326 -1.96 30.46 12.17
N SER A 327 -2.66 29.87 11.21
CA SER A 327 -3.16 30.59 10.02
C SER A 327 -4.49 31.31 10.26
N GLY A 328 -5.16 31.04 11.39
CA GLY A 328 -6.53 31.48 11.67
C GLY A 328 -7.60 30.72 10.89
N LYS A 329 -7.21 29.77 10.01
CA LYS A 329 -8.13 28.96 9.22
C LYS A 329 -8.60 27.73 9.96
N ARG A 330 -9.86 27.31 9.70
CA ARG A 330 -10.49 26.15 10.34
C ARG A 330 -11.03 25.20 9.29
N VAL A 331 -10.80 23.92 9.46
CA VAL A 331 -11.30 22.86 8.55
C VAL A 331 -12.10 21.83 9.34
N ALA A 332 -13.32 21.55 8.89
CA ALA A 332 -14.12 20.45 9.40
C ALA A 332 -13.71 19.15 8.71
N ILE A 333 -13.54 18.08 9.48
CA ILE A 333 -13.20 16.75 8.99
C ILE A 333 -14.30 15.79 9.41
N ILE A 334 -14.97 15.16 8.45
CA ILE A 334 -16.05 14.21 8.70
C ILE A 334 -15.47 12.80 8.62
N GLY A 335 -15.41 12.13 9.77
CA GLY A 335 -14.83 10.81 9.95
C GLY A 335 -13.43 10.84 10.58
N ALA A 336 -13.30 10.25 11.76
CA ALA A 336 -12.05 10.07 12.50
C ALA A 336 -11.30 8.78 12.13
N GLY A 337 -11.52 8.24 10.93
CA GLY A 337 -10.80 7.11 10.37
C GLY A 337 -9.41 7.51 9.86
N PRO A 338 -8.64 6.56 9.28
CA PRO A 338 -7.27 6.80 8.84
C PRO A 338 -7.10 8.02 7.91
N ALA A 339 -8.01 8.21 6.96
CA ALA A 339 -7.98 9.35 6.03
C ALA A 339 -8.19 10.68 6.76
N GLY A 340 -9.19 10.76 7.64
CA GLY A 340 -9.49 11.97 8.42
C GLY A 340 -8.38 12.32 9.40
N LEU A 341 -7.82 11.34 10.10
CA LEU A 341 -6.70 11.54 11.03
C LEU A 341 -5.43 12.02 10.31
N ALA A 342 -5.13 11.43 9.13
CA ALA A 342 -3.98 11.85 8.34
C ALA A 342 -4.16 13.26 7.74
N CYS A 343 -5.39 13.61 7.34
CA CYS A 343 -5.73 14.97 6.92
C CYS A 343 -5.56 15.96 8.08
N ALA A 344 -6.08 15.64 9.28
CA ALA A 344 -5.97 16.48 10.46
C ALA A 344 -4.51 16.72 10.89
N ASP A 345 -3.68 15.66 10.92
CA ASP A 345 -2.25 15.75 11.24
C ASP A 345 -1.52 16.71 10.28
N MET A 346 -1.78 16.56 8.98
CA MET A 346 -1.14 17.40 7.96
C MET A 346 -1.57 18.88 8.11
N LEU A 347 -2.85 19.13 8.34
CA LEU A 347 -3.40 20.49 8.49
C LEU A 347 -2.85 21.19 9.74
N VAL A 348 -2.83 20.52 10.90
CA VAL A 348 -2.34 21.13 12.15
C VAL A 348 -0.85 21.46 12.06
N ARG A 349 -0.04 20.63 11.38
CA ARG A 349 1.39 20.91 11.12
C ARG A 349 1.61 22.14 10.22
N HIS A 350 0.59 22.58 9.49
CA HIS A 350 0.62 23.79 8.65
C HIS A 350 -0.16 24.96 9.25
N GLY A 351 -0.47 24.91 10.56
CA GLY A 351 -1.12 25.99 11.30
C GLY A 351 -2.61 26.16 11.04
N VAL A 352 -3.24 25.22 10.34
CA VAL A 352 -4.70 25.17 10.14
C VAL A 352 -5.32 24.38 11.28
N GLN A 353 -6.42 24.87 11.89
CA GLN A 353 -7.11 24.18 12.97
C GLN A 353 -8.12 23.17 12.44
N PRO A 354 -7.87 21.84 12.57
CA PRO A 354 -8.85 20.82 12.22
C PRO A 354 -9.79 20.55 13.38
N VAL A 355 -11.07 20.32 13.04
CA VAL A 355 -12.10 19.81 13.94
C VAL A 355 -12.68 18.55 13.33
N VAL A 356 -12.51 17.42 14.01
CA VAL A 356 -12.86 16.09 13.49
C VAL A 356 -14.17 15.63 14.13
N PHE A 357 -15.18 15.37 13.30
CA PHE A 357 -16.50 14.87 13.69
C PHE A 357 -16.59 13.38 13.41
N ASP A 358 -16.98 12.58 14.40
CA ASP A 358 -17.24 11.16 14.23
C ASP A 358 -18.46 10.70 15.02
N ARG A 359 -19.26 9.82 14.41
CA ARG A 359 -20.45 9.23 15.05
C ARG A 359 -20.12 8.24 16.17
N HIS A 360 -18.91 7.68 16.17
CA HIS A 360 -18.45 6.75 17.20
C HIS A 360 -17.89 7.47 18.41
N PRO A 361 -17.84 6.79 19.58
CA PRO A 361 -17.35 7.39 20.84
C PRO A 361 -15.83 7.52 20.90
N GLU A 362 -15.09 6.92 19.97
CA GLU A 362 -13.64 6.97 19.91
C GLU A 362 -13.16 7.17 18.46
N ILE A 363 -11.95 7.72 18.31
CA ILE A 363 -11.29 7.90 17.01
C ILE A 363 -10.83 6.57 16.42
N GLY A 364 -10.43 6.58 15.15
CA GLY A 364 -9.84 5.45 14.44
C GLY A 364 -10.78 4.82 13.41
N GLY A 365 -12.11 5.05 13.50
CA GLY A 365 -13.06 4.41 12.57
C GLY A 365 -12.90 2.87 12.61
N LEU A 366 -12.68 2.24 11.46
CA LEU A 366 -12.48 0.78 11.39
C LEU A 366 -11.18 0.28 12.03
N LEU A 367 -10.18 1.13 12.28
CA LEU A 367 -9.01 0.75 13.09
C LEU A 367 -9.43 0.36 14.52
N THR A 368 -10.35 1.14 15.08
CA THR A 368 -10.88 0.89 16.42
C THR A 368 -11.96 -0.16 16.42
N PHE A 369 -12.95 -0.02 15.53
CA PHE A 369 -14.18 -0.81 15.62
C PHE A 369 -14.22 -2.02 14.68
N GLY A 370 -13.47 -2.02 13.57
CA GLY A 370 -13.47 -3.10 12.57
C GLY A 370 -12.34 -4.11 12.75
N ILE A 371 -11.12 -3.66 13.07
CA ILE A 371 -9.97 -4.56 13.28
C ILE A 371 -10.04 -5.14 14.69
N PRO A 372 -9.95 -6.47 14.88
CA PRO A 372 -9.99 -7.08 16.22
C PRO A 372 -8.81 -6.68 17.10
N ALA A 373 -9.02 -6.66 18.45
CA ALA A 373 -8.02 -6.25 19.41
C ALA A 373 -6.78 -7.18 19.42
N PHE A 374 -6.93 -8.45 19.06
CA PHE A 374 -5.80 -9.39 18.96
C PHE A 374 -4.84 -9.09 17.78
N LYS A 375 -5.19 -8.15 16.91
CA LYS A 375 -4.34 -7.60 15.84
C LYS A 375 -3.87 -6.19 16.16
N LEU A 376 -4.69 -5.42 16.87
CA LEU A 376 -4.44 -4.01 17.16
C LEU A 376 -5.04 -3.63 18.53
N ASP A 377 -4.16 -3.42 19.50
CA ASP A 377 -4.55 -2.97 20.84
C ASP A 377 -5.26 -1.59 20.78
N LYS A 378 -6.47 -1.53 21.35
CA LYS A 378 -7.32 -0.31 21.31
C LYS A 378 -6.77 0.82 22.17
N SER A 379 -5.95 0.53 23.18
CA SER A 379 -5.27 1.56 23.97
C SER A 379 -4.34 2.46 23.14
N LEU A 380 -3.83 1.94 22.02
CA LEU A 380 -2.98 2.72 21.08
C LEU A 380 -3.75 3.90 20.48
N LEU A 381 -5.02 3.70 20.13
CA LEU A 381 -5.86 4.76 19.56
C LEU A 381 -6.15 5.86 20.63
N ALA A 382 -6.42 5.47 21.87
CA ALA A 382 -6.61 6.43 22.97
C ALA A 382 -5.33 7.26 23.23
N ARG A 383 -4.16 6.62 23.22
CA ARG A 383 -2.87 7.32 23.33
C ARG A 383 -2.63 8.26 22.15
N ARG A 384 -2.92 7.83 20.93
CA ARG A 384 -2.80 8.67 19.74
C ARG A 384 -3.76 9.84 19.76
N ARG A 385 -5.00 9.65 20.24
CA ARG A 385 -5.97 10.73 20.47
C ARG A 385 -5.42 11.79 21.39
N ALA A 386 -4.80 11.39 22.51
CA ALA A 386 -4.18 12.33 23.43
C ALA A 386 -3.09 13.17 22.74
N ILE A 387 -2.18 12.53 22.00
CA ILE A 387 -1.14 13.23 21.22
C ILE A 387 -1.76 14.21 20.22
N PHE A 388 -2.74 13.80 19.43
CA PHE A 388 -3.41 14.64 18.47
C PHE A 388 -4.14 15.82 19.10
N SER A 389 -4.77 15.62 20.27
CA SER A 389 -5.43 16.69 21.02
C SER A 389 -4.41 17.71 21.54
N GLU A 390 -3.26 17.27 22.04
CA GLU A 390 -2.15 18.12 22.45
C GLU A 390 -1.53 18.92 21.27
N MET A 391 -1.56 18.35 20.04
CA MET A 391 -1.16 19.07 18.83
C MET A 391 -2.15 20.18 18.42
N GLY A 392 -3.37 20.22 18.98
CA GLY A 392 -4.40 21.20 18.65
C GLY A 392 -5.54 20.66 17.78
N ILE A 393 -5.58 19.34 17.49
CA ILE A 393 -6.71 18.73 16.79
C ILE A 393 -7.88 18.60 17.76
N ARG A 394 -9.06 19.11 17.40
CA ARG A 394 -10.29 18.95 18.18
C ARG A 394 -11.10 17.75 17.68
N PHE A 395 -11.68 16.99 18.60
CA PHE A 395 -12.49 15.82 18.30
C PHE A 395 -13.90 16.01 18.87
N GLU A 396 -14.90 16.01 18.00
CA GLU A 396 -16.33 15.99 18.29
C GLU A 396 -16.84 14.58 18.01
N VAL A 397 -16.63 13.68 18.97
CA VAL A 397 -17.07 12.28 18.90
C VAL A 397 -18.52 12.14 19.35
N ASN A 398 -19.20 11.01 19.04
CA ASN A 398 -20.65 10.82 19.18
C ASN A 398 -21.46 11.91 18.43
N CYS A 399 -20.91 12.44 17.34
CA CYS A 399 -21.54 13.49 16.53
C CYS A 399 -21.68 13.00 15.08
N GLU A 400 -22.91 12.70 14.67
CA GLU A 400 -23.21 12.22 13.33
C GLU A 400 -23.62 13.38 12.42
N VAL A 401 -22.82 13.63 11.39
CA VAL A 401 -23.10 14.67 10.38
C VAL A 401 -24.34 14.26 9.57
N GLY A 402 -25.25 15.20 9.40
CA GLY A 402 -26.57 14.97 8.78
C GLY A 402 -27.67 14.62 9.80
N LYS A 403 -27.32 14.41 11.06
CA LYS A 403 -28.25 14.16 12.15
C LYS A 403 -28.05 15.17 13.30
N ASP A 404 -26.87 15.18 13.91
CA ASP A 404 -26.56 16.04 15.05
C ASP A 404 -26.04 17.42 14.63
N ILE A 405 -25.36 17.49 13.47
CA ILE A 405 -24.89 18.72 12.83
C ILE A 405 -25.14 18.65 11.34
N SER A 406 -25.58 19.76 10.72
CA SER A 406 -25.84 19.79 9.29
C SER A 406 -24.61 20.11 8.46
N MET A 407 -24.55 19.64 7.21
CA MET A 407 -23.49 20.03 6.26
C MET A 407 -23.51 21.55 6.00
N ALA A 408 -24.71 22.17 5.97
CA ALA A 408 -24.83 23.61 5.78
C ALA A 408 -24.14 24.40 6.92
N THR A 409 -24.28 23.95 8.17
CA THR A 409 -23.58 24.52 9.32
C THR A 409 -22.08 24.40 9.15
N LEU A 410 -21.56 23.22 8.76
CA LEU A 410 -20.15 23.01 8.54
C LEU A 410 -19.60 23.91 7.42
N LEU A 411 -20.34 24.10 6.33
CA LEU A 411 -19.93 24.97 5.23
C LEU A 411 -19.97 26.47 5.60
N ALA A 412 -20.81 26.87 6.56
CA ALA A 412 -20.87 28.23 7.08
C ALA A 412 -19.72 28.53 8.05
N ASP A 413 -19.43 27.60 8.96
CA ASP A 413 -18.54 27.82 10.11
C ASP A 413 -17.06 27.51 9.81
N TYR A 414 -16.77 26.79 8.71
CA TYR A 414 -15.41 26.36 8.36
C TYR A 414 -14.99 26.85 6.97
N ASP A 415 -13.67 27.05 6.80
CA ASP A 415 -13.08 27.49 5.53
C ASP A 415 -13.12 26.40 4.45
N ALA A 416 -13.01 25.15 4.85
CA ALA A 416 -13.16 23.95 4.00
C ALA A 416 -13.70 22.76 4.82
N VAL A 417 -14.18 21.74 4.12
CA VAL A 417 -14.68 20.48 4.71
C VAL A 417 -13.99 19.31 4.02
N PHE A 418 -13.45 18.37 4.80
CA PHE A 418 -12.96 17.09 4.30
C PHE A 418 -13.90 15.95 4.67
N VAL A 419 -14.21 15.05 3.72
CA VAL A 419 -15.08 13.88 3.92
C VAL A 419 -14.26 12.61 3.82
N GLY A 420 -14.03 11.96 4.96
CA GLY A 420 -13.36 10.67 5.11
C GLY A 420 -14.27 9.61 5.75
N ALA A 421 -15.52 9.51 5.29
CA ALA A 421 -16.58 8.71 5.93
C ALA A 421 -16.44 7.19 5.75
N GLY A 422 -15.48 6.70 4.96
CA GLY A 422 -15.22 5.28 4.76
C GLY A 422 -16.33 4.52 4.01
N THR A 423 -16.35 3.19 4.20
CA THR A 423 -17.32 2.26 3.58
C THR A 423 -17.91 1.35 4.67
N TYR A 424 -19.23 1.40 4.87
CA TYR A 424 -19.88 0.68 5.97
C TYR A 424 -21.05 -0.21 5.52
N ARG A 425 -21.43 -0.21 4.24
CA ARG A 425 -22.49 -1.06 3.72
C ARG A 425 -21.93 -2.39 3.25
N SER A 426 -22.32 -3.48 3.90
CA SER A 426 -21.93 -4.84 3.52
C SER A 426 -22.41 -5.18 2.11
N MET A 427 -21.57 -5.87 1.35
CA MET A 427 -21.94 -6.45 0.07
C MET A 427 -22.75 -7.71 0.30
N LYS A 428 -23.89 -7.82 -0.37
CA LYS A 428 -24.74 -9.01 -0.37
C LYS A 428 -24.40 -9.91 -1.56
N ALA A 429 -24.56 -11.22 -1.39
CA ALA A 429 -24.38 -12.18 -2.47
C ALA A 429 -25.69 -12.46 -3.25
N GLY A 430 -26.82 -12.02 -2.72
CA GLY A 430 -28.15 -12.30 -3.29
C GLY A 430 -28.55 -13.75 -3.13
N LEU A 431 -28.11 -14.40 -2.06
CA LEU A 431 -28.45 -15.78 -1.77
C LEU A 431 -29.88 -15.88 -1.22
N PRO A 432 -30.63 -16.92 -1.60
CA PRO A 432 -31.88 -17.24 -0.91
C PRO A 432 -31.66 -17.37 0.61
N ASN A 433 -32.54 -16.78 1.41
CA ASN A 433 -32.52 -16.76 2.86
C ASN A 433 -31.37 -15.96 3.51
N GLU A 434 -30.75 -15.05 2.79
CA GLU A 434 -29.59 -14.23 3.26
C GLU A 434 -29.90 -13.33 4.46
N GLU A 435 -31.19 -13.05 4.71
CA GLU A 435 -31.67 -12.24 5.83
C GLU A 435 -32.23 -13.08 6.99
N ALA A 436 -32.05 -14.41 6.96
CA ALA A 436 -32.61 -15.29 7.98
C ALA A 436 -31.87 -15.13 9.34
N PRO A 437 -32.55 -15.38 10.46
CA PRO A 437 -31.91 -15.43 11.77
C PRO A 437 -30.74 -16.40 11.81
N GLY A 438 -29.61 -15.96 12.36
CA GLY A 438 -28.34 -16.72 12.37
C GLY A 438 -27.41 -16.37 11.23
N VAL A 439 -27.82 -15.50 10.30
CA VAL A 439 -26.97 -14.95 9.24
C VAL A 439 -26.55 -13.54 9.62
N TYR A 440 -25.27 -13.25 9.53
CA TYR A 440 -24.68 -11.99 9.99
C TYR A 440 -23.77 -11.38 8.94
N ASP A 441 -23.78 -10.06 8.84
CA ASP A 441 -22.77 -9.33 8.09
C ASP A 441 -21.47 -9.20 8.91
N ALA A 442 -20.33 -9.34 8.26
CA ALA A 442 -19.02 -9.35 8.91
C ALA A 442 -18.73 -8.08 9.72
N LEU A 443 -19.01 -6.89 9.16
CA LEU A 443 -18.65 -5.65 9.82
C LEU A 443 -19.46 -5.37 11.09
N PRO A 444 -20.80 -5.48 11.09
CA PRO A 444 -21.59 -5.40 12.33
C PRO A 444 -21.15 -6.42 13.40
N PHE A 445 -20.84 -7.66 13.00
CA PHE A 445 -20.30 -8.69 13.89
C PHE A 445 -18.99 -8.25 14.55
N LEU A 446 -18.02 -7.75 13.78
CA LEU A 446 -16.72 -7.30 14.29
C LEU A 446 -16.85 -6.04 15.18
N ILE A 447 -17.67 -5.07 14.77
CA ILE A 447 -17.90 -3.83 15.54
C ILE A 447 -18.53 -4.16 16.89
N ALA A 448 -19.56 -4.99 16.90
CA ALA A 448 -20.23 -5.40 18.13
C ALA A 448 -19.29 -6.13 19.09
N ASN A 449 -18.46 -7.05 18.56
CA ASN A 449 -17.44 -7.73 19.36
C ASN A 449 -16.42 -6.74 19.93
N THR A 450 -15.93 -5.81 19.12
CA THR A 450 -14.94 -4.82 19.59
C THR A 450 -15.55 -3.90 20.65
N LYS A 451 -16.79 -3.45 20.49
CA LYS A 451 -17.50 -2.69 21.52
C LYS A 451 -17.59 -3.48 22.85
N GLN A 452 -17.91 -4.78 22.76
CA GLN A 452 -17.95 -5.65 23.94
C GLN A 452 -16.57 -5.75 24.62
N VAL A 453 -15.50 -5.96 23.85
CA VAL A 453 -14.12 -6.03 24.38
C VAL A 453 -13.69 -4.71 25.03
N MET A 454 -14.13 -3.57 24.50
CA MET A 454 -13.85 -2.22 25.02
C MET A 454 -14.78 -1.82 26.20
N GLY A 455 -15.75 -2.65 26.59
CA GLY A 455 -16.73 -2.31 27.61
C GLY A 455 -17.73 -1.23 27.17
N LEU A 456 -17.93 -1.03 25.88
CA LEU A 456 -18.88 -0.08 25.32
C LEU A 456 -20.26 -0.72 25.13
N ALA A 457 -21.32 0.10 25.20
CA ALA A 457 -22.68 -0.37 24.97
C ALA A 457 -22.91 -0.89 23.55
N ALA A 458 -23.60 -2.02 23.43
CA ALA A 458 -24.10 -2.51 22.14
C ALA A 458 -25.16 -1.56 21.58
N SER A 459 -25.27 -1.48 20.25
CA SER A 459 -26.33 -0.74 19.58
C SER A 459 -27.36 -1.70 18.96
N ALA A 460 -28.58 -1.22 18.73
CA ALA A 460 -29.62 -2.02 18.08
C ALA A 460 -29.23 -2.42 16.62
N GLN A 461 -28.43 -1.59 15.95
CA GLN A 461 -27.94 -1.84 14.60
C GLN A 461 -26.75 -2.82 14.56
N GLU A 462 -26.05 -2.98 15.68
CA GLU A 462 -24.86 -3.83 15.82
C GLU A 462 -24.99 -4.65 17.11
N PRO A 463 -25.92 -5.61 17.16
CA PRO A 463 -26.13 -6.44 18.35
C PRO A 463 -24.96 -7.39 18.53
N TYR A 464 -24.53 -7.60 19.78
CA TYR A 464 -23.49 -8.56 20.07
C TYR A 464 -23.95 -9.99 19.77
N VAL A 465 -23.15 -10.72 19.03
CA VAL A 465 -23.40 -12.11 18.63
C VAL A 465 -22.41 -13.02 19.33
N ASN A 466 -22.88 -13.86 20.25
CA ASN A 466 -22.06 -14.89 20.88
C ASN A 466 -22.09 -16.17 20.04
N THR A 467 -20.93 -16.60 19.56
CA THR A 467 -20.78 -17.82 18.76
C THR A 467 -20.30 -19.03 19.55
N ALA A 468 -20.23 -18.95 20.89
CA ALA A 468 -19.79 -20.06 21.74
C ALA A 468 -20.63 -21.33 21.50
N GLY A 469 -19.96 -22.46 21.32
CA GLY A 469 -20.57 -23.77 21.07
C GLY A 469 -21.22 -23.96 19.69
N LEU A 470 -21.22 -22.95 18.82
CA LEU A 470 -21.83 -22.99 17.48
C LEU A 470 -20.86 -23.53 16.42
N ASN A 471 -21.42 -24.14 15.39
CA ASN A 471 -20.72 -24.37 14.12
C ASN A 471 -20.89 -23.10 13.26
N VAL A 472 -19.79 -22.43 12.99
CA VAL A 472 -19.79 -21.15 12.25
C VAL A 472 -19.20 -21.32 10.88
N VAL A 473 -19.91 -20.87 9.84
CA VAL A 473 -19.39 -20.80 8.48
C VAL A 473 -19.16 -19.33 8.10
N VAL A 474 -17.93 -19.00 7.72
CA VAL A 474 -17.57 -17.68 7.22
C VAL A 474 -17.43 -17.72 5.70
N LEU A 475 -18.25 -16.97 4.99
CA LEU A 475 -18.26 -16.88 3.54
C LEU A 475 -17.37 -15.74 3.06
N GLY A 476 -16.24 -16.06 2.47
CA GLY A 476 -15.28 -15.08 1.95
C GLY A 476 -13.84 -15.48 2.20
N GLY A 477 -12.88 -14.78 1.58
CA GLY A 477 -11.46 -15.13 1.65
C GLY A 477 -10.52 -13.94 1.88
N GLY A 478 -11.05 -12.77 2.25
CA GLY A 478 -10.28 -11.57 2.56
C GLY A 478 -9.83 -11.48 4.02
N ASP A 479 -9.10 -10.42 4.35
CA ASP A 479 -8.64 -10.16 5.72
C ASP A 479 -9.81 -10.04 6.70
N THR A 480 -10.94 -9.44 6.27
CA THR A 480 -12.17 -9.38 7.08
C THR A 480 -12.72 -10.79 7.42
N ALA A 481 -12.66 -11.73 6.47
CA ALA A 481 -13.07 -13.10 6.73
C ALA A 481 -12.17 -13.75 7.79
N MET A 482 -10.84 -13.51 7.73
CA MET A 482 -9.90 -14.00 8.75
C MET A 482 -10.17 -13.37 10.12
N ASP A 483 -10.53 -12.11 10.16
CA ASP A 483 -10.92 -11.41 11.39
C ASP A 483 -12.18 -12.04 12.01
N CYS A 484 -13.19 -12.34 11.21
CA CYS A 484 -14.41 -13.03 11.66
C CYS A 484 -14.13 -14.46 12.16
N VAL A 485 -13.36 -15.24 11.39
CA VAL A 485 -12.97 -16.62 11.75
C VAL A 485 -12.28 -16.62 13.12
N ARG A 486 -11.26 -15.80 13.29
CA ARG A 486 -10.45 -15.74 14.50
C ARG A 486 -11.21 -15.16 15.71
N THR A 487 -12.16 -14.26 15.46
CA THR A 487 -13.07 -13.74 16.48
C THR A 487 -14.03 -14.82 16.96
N ALA A 488 -14.65 -15.59 16.04
CA ALA A 488 -15.56 -16.67 16.39
C ALA A 488 -14.85 -17.78 17.19
N LEU A 489 -13.59 -18.12 16.84
CA LEU A 489 -12.78 -19.07 17.63
C LEU A 489 -12.55 -18.58 19.05
N ARG A 490 -12.28 -17.29 19.25
CA ARG A 490 -12.11 -16.68 20.60
C ARG A 490 -13.39 -16.64 21.43
N HIS A 491 -14.55 -16.60 20.79
CA HIS A 491 -15.84 -16.79 21.48
C HIS A 491 -16.05 -18.24 21.94
N GLY A 492 -15.21 -19.20 21.52
CA GLY A 492 -15.39 -20.61 21.85
C GLY A 492 -16.38 -21.32 20.93
N ALA A 493 -16.45 -20.92 19.66
CA ALA A 493 -17.19 -21.68 18.63
C ALA A 493 -16.70 -23.13 18.58
N ARG A 494 -17.64 -24.10 18.40
CA ARG A 494 -17.32 -25.52 18.34
C ARG A 494 -16.46 -25.84 17.13
N GLN A 495 -16.81 -25.25 16.00
CA GLN A 495 -16.09 -25.34 14.74
C GLN A 495 -16.26 -24.05 13.96
N VAL A 496 -15.19 -23.57 13.31
CA VAL A 496 -15.25 -22.43 12.40
C VAL A 496 -14.65 -22.85 11.06
N THR A 497 -15.44 -22.74 9.99
CA THR A 497 -15.03 -23.07 8.62
C THR A 497 -15.07 -21.81 7.76
N CYS A 498 -13.95 -21.48 7.15
CA CYS A 498 -13.85 -20.45 6.12
C CYS A 498 -14.12 -21.08 4.76
N ALA A 499 -15.19 -20.70 4.09
CA ALA A 499 -15.57 -21.21 2.76
C ALA A 499 -15.24 -20.17 1.69
N TYR A 500 -14.43 -20.57 0.70
CA TYR A 500 -13.95 -19.69 -0.34
C TYR A 500 -14.08 -20.26 -1.74
N ARG A 501 -14.54 -19.42 -2.69
CA ARG A 501 -14.89 -19.86 -4.06
C ARG A 501 -13.71 -20.14 -5.00
N ARG A 502 -12.48 -19.90 -4.58
CA ARG A 502 -11.24 -20.21 -5.31
C ARG A 502 -10.34 -21.09 -4.45
N ASP A 503 -9.17 -21.41 -4.99
CA ASP A 503 -8.12 -22.10 -4.25
C ASP A 503 -7.38 -21.17 -3.25
N GLU A 504 -6.54 -21.76 -2.43
CA GLU A 504 -5.74 -21.05 -1.44
C GLU A 504 -4.76 -20.04 -2.08
N ALA A 505 -4.16 -20.39 -3.21
CA ALA A 505 -3.19 -19.54 -3.89
C ALA A 505 -3.81 -18.22 -4.38
N ASN A 506 -5.12 -18.24 -4.69
CA ASN A 506 -5.89 -17.09 -5.13
C ASN A 506 -6.67 -16.39 -4.00
N MET A 507 -6.40 -16.74 -2.75
CA MET A 507 -7.04 -16.11 -1.59
C MET A 507 -6.53 -14.69 -1.40
N PRO A 508 -7.42 -13.66 -1.31
CA PRO A 508 -6.98 -12.26 -1.18
C PRO A 508 -6.52 -11.88 0.23
N GLY A 509 -6.82 -12.68 1.24
CA GLY A 509 -6.37 -12.49 2.61
C GLY A 509 -4.85 -12.62 2.77
N SER A 510 -4.29 -11.90 3.72
CA SER A 510 -2.87 -11.98 4.06
C SER A 510 -2.47 -13.43 4.41
N LYS A 511 -1.40 -13.92 3.81
CA LYS A 511 -0.87 -15.27 4.10
C LYS A 511 -0.56 -15.47 5.58
N LYS A 512 -0.12 -14.41 6.24
CA LYS A 512 0.15 -14.37 7.69
C LYS A 512 -1.15 -14.60 8.50
N GLU A 513 -2.25 -13.98 8.11
CA GLU A 513 -3.54 -14.11 8.80
C GLU A 513 -4.19 -15.47 8.55
N VAL A 514 -4.10 -16.00 7.33
CA VAL A 514 -4.54 -17.36 7.00
C VAL A 514 -3.77 -18.40 7.83
N LYS A 515 -2.44 -18.25 7.94
CA LYS A 515 -1.59 -19.09 8.79
C LYS A 515 -2.01 -19.01 10.26
N ASN A 516 -2.23 -17.80 10.78
CA ASN A 516 -2.69 -17.60 12.16
C ASN A 516 -4.05 -18.27 12.43
N ALA A 517 -5.00 -18.13 11.50
CA ALA A 517 -6.32 -18.76 11.63
C ALA A 517 -6.22 -20.30 11.67
N ARG A 518 -5.38 -20.91 10.81
CA ARG A 518 -5.13 -22.36 10.84
C ARG A 518 -4.50 -22.84 12.14
N GLU A 519 -3.49 -22.13 12.62
CA GLU A 519 -2.84 -22.45 13.91
C GLU A 519 -3.83 -22.37 15.08
N GLU A 520 -4.82 -21.48 14.97
CA GLU A 520 -5.89 -21.31 15.98
C GLU A 520 -7.03 -22.33 15.81
N GLY A 521 -6.99 -23.21 14.80
CA GLY A 521 -7.92 -24.33 14.59
C GLY A 521 -9.03 -24.06 13.59
N ALA A 522 -8.93 -23.00 12.76
CA ALA A 522 -9.89 -22.78 11.69
C ALA A 522 -9.77 -23.83 10.59
N LEU A 523 -10.91 -24.30 10.08
CA LEU A 523 -11.01 -25.13 8.90
C LEU A 523 -11.18 -24.27 7.64
N PHE A 524 -10.70 -24.78 6.51
CA PHE A 524 -10.83 -24.08 5.22
C PHE A 524 -11.42 -25.03 4.19
N GLU A 525 -12.47 -24.59 3.52
CA GLU A 525 -13.09 -25.26 2.38
C GLU A 525 -12.91 -24.38 1.14
N PHE A 526 -12.06 -24.81 0.23
CA PHE A 526 -11.74 -24.08 -1.00
C PHE A 526 -12.54 -24.60 -2.19
N ASN A 527 -12.62 -23.78 -3.23
CA ASN A 527 -13.32 -24.10 -4.47
C ASN A 527 -14.79 -24.46 -4.22
N VAL A 528 -15.47 -23.67 -3.36
CA VAL A 528 -16.88 -23.85 -3.04
C VAL A 528 -17.61 -22.50 -3.15
N GLN A 529 -18.73 -22.50 -3.88
CA GLN A 529 -19.60 -21.35 -4.04
C GLN A 529 -20.92 -21.58 -3.31
N PRO A 530 -21.34 -20.70 -2.40
CA PRO A 530 -22.64 -20.81 -1.76
C PRO A 530 -23.77 -20.60 -2.78
N VAL A 531 -24.84 -21.35 -2.65
CA VAL A 531 -26.02 -21.33 -3.52
C VAL A 531 -27.26 -20.85 -2.76
N THR A 532 -27.45 -21.38 -1.56
CA THR A 532 -28.58 -21.03 -0.68
C THR A 532 -28.22 -21.31 0.78
N LEU A 533 -28.88 -20.61 1.67
CA LEU A 533 -28.83 -20.88 3.11
C LEU A 533 -30.02 -21.79 3.46
N GLU A 534 -29.71 -22.92 4.10
CA GLU A 534 -30.73 -23.87 4.56
C GLU A 534 -31.29 -23.42 5.89
N LEU A 535 -32.60 -23.62 6.08
CA LEU A 535 -33.31 -23.20 7.28
C LEU A 535 -33.90 -24.41 8.02
N ASP A 536 -33.96 -24.32 9.33
CA ASP A 536 -34.72 -25.21 10.16
C ASP A 536 -36.24 -24.92 10.12
N GLU A 537 -37.02 -25.70 10.80
CA GLU A 537 -38.47 -25.55 10.89
C GLU A 537 -38.92 -24.19 11.52
N LYS A 538 -38.01 -23.51 12.21
CA LYS A 538 -38.24 -22.20 12.84
C LYS A 538 -37.79 -21.04 11.96
N GLY A 539 -37.32 -21.32 10.76
CA GLY A 539 -36.79 -20.34 9.82
C GLY A 539 -35.42 -19.78 10.17
N ARG A 540 -34.66 -20.45 11.06
CA ARG A 540 -33.29 -20.08 11.41
C ARG A 540 -32.31 -20.88 10.55
N VAL A 541 -31.16 -20.27 10.22
CA VAL A 541 -30.11 -20.97 9.45
C VAL A 541 -29.64 -22.22 10.19
N ASN A 542 -29.55 -23.34 9.48
CA ASN A 542 -29.01 -24.61 9.96
C ASN A 542 -27.96 -25.22 9.00
N GLY A 543 -27.67 -24.58 7.87
CA GLY A 543 -26.65 -25.01 6.94
C GLY A 543 -26.46 -24.07 5.75
N VAL A 544 -25.42 -24.34 4.98
CA VAL A 544 -25.14 -23.66 3.71
C VAL A 544 -25.01 -24.70 2.63
N ARG A 545 -25.79 -24.57 1.55
CA ARG A 545 -25.67 -25.38 0.35
C ARG A 545 -24.60 -24.77 -0.57
N PHE A 546 -23.65 -25.57 -0.97
CA PHE A 546 -22.57 -25.21 -1.86
C PHE A 546 -22.60 -26.00 -3.16
N LEU A 547 -22.04 -25.40 -4.21
CA LEU A 547 -21.50 -26.06 -5.39
C LEU A 547 -19.98 -26.05 -5.35
N ARG A 548 -19.35 -27.12 -5.82
CA ARG A 548 -17.91 -27.10 -6.08
C ARG A 548 -17.62 -26.23 -7.28
N THR A 549 -16.42 -25.62 -7.30
CA THR A 549 -15.98 -24.76 -8.41
C THR A 549 -14.65 -25.25 -8.97
N GLU A 550 -14.44 -25.02 -10.25
CA GLU A 550 -13.15 -25.12 -10.91
C GLU A 550 -12.68 -23.75 -11.39
N LEU A 551 -11.37 -23.56 -11.45
CA LEU A 551 -10.79 -22.28 -11.90
C LEU A 551 -10.57 -22.31 -13.42
N GLY A 552 -11.23 -21.43 -14.13
CA GLY A 552 -11.03 -21.21 -15.56
C GLY A 552 -9.65 -20.65 -15.90
N ALA A 553 -9.40 -20.42 -17.20
CA ALA A 553 -8.19 -19.74 -17.66
C ALA A 553 -8.08 -18.33 -17.07
N PRO A 554 -6.86 -17.81 -16.83
CA PRO A 554 -6.67 -16.46 -16.37
C PRO A 554 -7.18 -15.43 -17.41
N ASP A 555 -7.90 -14.40 -16.94
CA ASP A 555 -8.27 -13.24 -17.76
C ASP A 555 -7.05 -12.35 -18.05
N ALA A 556 -7.26 -11.26 -18.83
CA ALA A 556 -6.20 -10.31 -19.18
C ALA A 556 -5.49 -9.68 -17.95
N GLY A 557 -6.12 -9.71 -16.77
CA GLY A 557 -5.55 -9.26 -15.49
C GLY A 557 -4.95 -10.39 -14.65
N GLY A 558 -4.81 -11.61 -15.21
CA GLY A 558 -4.30 -12.79 -14.52
C GLY A 558 -5.28 -13.43 -13.52
N ARG A 559 -6.53 -12.96 -13.44
CA ARG A 559 -7.54 -13.50 -12.55
C ARG A 559 -8.22 -14.72 -13.16
N ARG A 560 -8.27 -15.81 -12.40
CA ARG A 560 -9.03 -17.01 -12.75
C ARG A 560 -10.44 -16.90 -12.18
N ARG A 561 -11.46 -17.01 -13.03
CA ARG A 561 -12.86 -17.01 -12.57
C ARG A 561 -13.26 -18.39 -12.12
N PRO A 562 -13.91 -18.53 -10.94
CA PRO A 562 -14.47 -19.81 -10.51
C PRO A 562 -15.74 -20.10 -11.32
N THR A 563 -15.84 -21.33 -11.85
CA THR A 563 -17.01 -21.85 -12.56
C THR A 563 -17.64 -22.95 -11.73
N PRO A 564 -18.92 -22.86 -11.37
CA PRO A 564 -19.61 -23.93 -10.64
C PRO A 564 -19.66 -25.22 -11.44
N ILE A 565 -19.46 -26.36 -10.76
CA ILE A 565 -19.56 -27.69 -11.32
C ILE A 565 -21.01 -28.20 -11.09
N PRO A 566 -21.83 -28.35 -12.13
CA PRO A 566 -23.20 -28.84 -11.98
C PRO A 566 -23.23 -30.23 -11.34
N GLY A 567 -24.22 -30.50 -10.47
CA GLY A 567 -24.40 -31.79 -9.79
C GLY A 567 -23.41 -32.07 -8.66
N SER A 568 -22.66 -31.04 -8.22
CA SER A 568 -21.67 -31.15 -7.12
C SER A 568 -22.17 -30.57 -5.81
N GLU A 569 -23.50 -30.42 -5.67
CA GLU A 569 -24.13 -29.83 -4.50
C GLU A 569 -23.87 -30.62 -3.24
N PHE A 570 -23.58 -29.93 -2.15
CA PHE A 570 -23.51 -30.51 -0.81
C PHE A 570 -23.94 -29.46 0.24
N VAL A 571 -24.37 -29.93 1.39
CA VAL A 571 -24.76 -29.05 2.50
C VAL A 571 -23.72 -29.14 3.61
N MET A 572 -23.23 -27.99 4.07
CA MET A 572 -22.39 -27.87 5.25
C MET A 572 -23.25 -27.38 6.41
N PRO A 573 -23.36 -28.13 7.51
CA PRO A 573 -24.11 -27.70 8.69
C PRO A 573 -23.52 -26.43 9.28
N ALA A 574 -24.38 -25.49 9.68
CA ALA A 574 -23.98 -24.22 10.28
C ALA A 574 -25.09 -23.70 11.21
N ASP A 575 -24.75 -23.38 12.45
CA ASP A 575 -25.62 -22.71 13.39
C ASP A 575 -25.60 -21.19 13.24
N ALA A 576 -24.51 -20.69 12.62
CA ALA A 576 -24.32 -19.28 12.28
C ALA A 576 -23.52 -19.14 10.98
N VAL A 577 -23.88 -18.16 10.14
CA VAL A 577 -23.20 -17.83 8.91
C VAL A 577 -22.78 -16.37 8.93
N ILE A 578 -21.50 -16.07 8.63
CA ILE A 578 -20.96 -14.72 8.57
C ILE A 578 -20.57 -14.42 7.13
N MET A 579 -21.15 -13.38 6.55
CA MET A 579 -20.91 -12.95 5.17
C MET A 579 -19.82 -11.90 5.12
N ALA A 580 -18.68 -12.21 4.50
CA ALA A 580 -17.49 -11.38 4.40
C ALA A 580 -17.09 -11.11 2.93
N PHE A 581 -18.02 -10.57 2.14
CA PHE A 581 -17.86 -10.34 0.70
C PHE A 581 -17.25 -8.96 0.36
N GLY A 582 -17.05 -8.09 1.36
CA GLY A 582 -16.53 -6.73 1.20
C GLY A 582 -17.59 -5.66 1.46
N PHE A 583 -17.25 -4.40 1.13
CA PHE A 583 -18.04 -3.24 1.52
C PHE A 583 -18.20 -2.25 0.36
N HIS A 584 -19.32 -1.53 0.38
CA HIS A 584 -19.59 -0.38 -0.45
C HIS A 584 -19.74 0.89 0.38
N PRO A 585 -19.58 2.09 -0.20
CA PRO A 585 -19.98 3.32 0.43
C PRO A 585 -21.47 3.24 0.85
N HIS A 586 -21.77 3.72 2.04
CA HIS A 586 -23.15 3.88 2.47
C HIS A 586 -23.71 5.19 1.91
N ARG A 587 -25.02 5.24 1.72
CA ARG A 587 -25.68 6.45 1.22
C ARG A 587 -25.60 7.57 2.26
N MET A 588 -25.22 8.74 1.82
CA MET A 588 -25.09 9.96 2.62
C MET A 588 -25.99 11.06 2.04
N PRO A 589 -27.30 11.11 2.40
CA PRO A 589 -28.24 12.07 1.82
C PRO A 589 -27.83 13.53 1.99
N TRP A 590 -27.15 13.86 3.08
CA TRP A 590 -26.61 15.19 3.35
C TRP A 590 -25.51 15.61 2.38
N LEU A 591 -24.77 14.64 1.82
CA LEU A 591 -23.72 14.88 0.82
C LEU A 591 -24.36 15.10 -0.57
N GLU A 592 -25.38 14.31 -0.90
CA GLU A 592 -26.17 14.46 -2.13
C GLU A 592 -26.88 15.83 -2.12
N ALA A 593 -27.47 16.22 -0.99
CA ALA A 593 -28.12 17.53 -0.80
C ALA A 593 -27.13 18.71 -0.92
N ALA A 594 -25.88 18.52 -0.58
CA ALA A 594 -24.82 19.49 -0.80
C ALA A 594 -24.34 19.55 -2.27
N GLY A 595 -24.90 18.75 -3.17
CA GLY A 595 -24.58 18.74 -4.60
C GLY A 595 -23.23 18.10 -4.95
N VAL A 596 -22.71 17.21 -4.09
CA VAL A 596 -21.47 16.48 -4.36
C VAL A 596 -21.73 15.35 -5.36
N ALA A 597 -20.95 15.31 -6.44
CA ALA A 597 -21.08 14.29 -7.47
C ALA A 597 -20.56 12.93 -6.99
N LEU A 598 -21.37 11.89 -7.22
CA LEU A 598 -21.01 10.50 -6.95
C LEU A 598 -20.84 9.73 -8.28
N ASP A 599 -20.11 8.61 -8.23
CA ASP A 599 -20.05 7.67 -9.34
C ASP A 599 -21.21 6.65 -9.31
N SER A 600 -21.25 5.74 -10.28
CA SER A 600 -22.29 4.69 -10.38
C SER A 600 -22.28 3.70 -9.22
N GLN A 601 -21.20 3.64 -8.42
CA GLN A 601 -21.08 2.79 -7.24
C GLN A 601 -21.36 3.53 -5.93
N GLY A 602 -21.71 4.81 -6.00
CA GLY A 602 -21.98 5.68 -4.85
C GLY A 602 -20.71 6.23 -4.18
N ARG A 603 -19.55 6.17 -4.84
CA ARG A 603 -18.30 6.75 -4.36
C ARG A 603 -18.23 8.23 -4.72
N ILE A 604 -17.61 9.02 -3.84
CA ILE A 604 -17.42 10.45 -4.06
C ILE A 604 -16.42 10.67 -5.21
N LYS A 605 -16.76 11.50 -6.17
CA LYS A 605 -15.84 11.88 -7.26
C LYS A 605 -14.89 12.95 -6.76
N ALA A 606 -13.66 12.52 -6.44
CA ALA A 606 -12.53 13.36 -6.06
C ALA A 606 -11.24 12.60 -6.42
N GLY A 607 -10.14 13.32 -6.64
CA GLY A 607 -8.87 12.68 -6.98
C GLY A 607 -7.73 13.65 -7.13
N VAL A 608 -6.56 13.12 -7.44
CA VAL A 608 -5.32 13.88 -7.64
C VAL A 608 -5.40 14.84 -8.82
N GLU A 609 -6.25 14.56 -9.81
CA GLU A 609 -6.46 15.34 -11.02
C GLU A 609 -7.54 16.44 -10.86
N SER A 610 -8.14 16.59 -9.67
CA SER A 610 -9.05 17.69 -9.38
C SER A 610 -8.31 19.03 -9.40
N ARG A 611 -9.02 20.14 -9.56
CA ARG A 611 -8.46 21.50 -9.57
C ARG A 611 -7.52 21.76 -8.37
N TYR A 612 -7.94 21.34 -7.19
CA TYR A 612 -7.10 21.12 -6.03
C TYR A 612 -7.19 19.63 -5.68
N ARG A 613 -6.09 19.02 -5.31
CA ARG A 613 -6.05 17.56 -5.04
C ARG A 613 -7.17 17.13 -4.13
N TYR A 614 -7.91 16.11 -4.55
CA TYR A 614 -9.05 15.55 -3.82
C TYR A 614 -10.22 16.53 -3.56
N GLN A 615 -10.30 17.66 -4.27
CA GLN A 615 -11.48 18.52 -4.29
C GLN A 615 -12.63 17.79 -5.02
N THR A 616 -13.83 17.89 -4.49
CA THR A 616 -15.04 17.34 -5.11
C THR A 616 -15.61 18.30 -6.17
N SER A 617 -16.81 18.01 -6.67
CA SER A 617 -17.58 18.95 -7.51
C SER A 617 -17.99 20.24 -6.77
N GLN A 618 -17.84 20.29 -5.44
CA GLN A 618 -18.15 21.46 -4.60
C GLN A 618 -16.89 22.15 -4.11
N GLU A 619 -16.83 23.46 -4.26
CA GLU A 619 -15.62 24.27 -4.07
C GLU A 619 -14.95 24.07 -2.70
N LYS A 620 -15.76 24.05 -1.62
CA LYS A 620 -15.25 23.93 -0.24
C LYS A 620 -15.10 22.47 0.25
N ILE A 621 -15.55 21.49 -0.54
CA ILE A 621 -15.62 20.10 -0.09
C ILE A 621 -14.52 19.26 -0.76
N PHE A 622 -13.75 18.59 0.07
CA PHE A 622 -12.70 17.64 -0.29
C PHE A 622 -13.07 16.25 0.23
N ALA A 623 -12.56 15.20 -0.39
CA ALA A 623 -12.84 13.84 0.08
C ALA A 623 -11.66 12.90 -0.21
N GLY A 624 -11.51 11.84 0.59
CA GLY A 624 -10.47 10.82 0.39
C GLY A 624 -10.75 9.55 1.18
N GLY A 625 -9.89 8.55 1.00
CA GLY A 625 -10.01 7.23 1.59
C GLY A 625 -11.09 6.38 0.93
N ASP A 626 -11.62 5.40 1.65
CA ASP A 626 -12.54 4.40 1.10
C ASP A 626 -13.84 5.01 0.52
N ALA A 627 -14.26 6.18 0.98
CA ALA A 627 -15.42 6.87 0.42
C ALA A 627 -15.23 7.32 -1.04
N VAL A 628 -13.98 7.48 -1.48
CA VAL A 628 -13.58 7.86 -2.84
C VAL A 628 -13.12 6.64 -3.64
N ARG A 629 -12.23 5.84 -3.05
CA ARG A 629 -11.57 4.70 -3.71
C ARG A 629 -12.41 3.42 -3.69
N GLY A 630 -13.22 3.21 -2.66
CA GLY A 630 -13.75 1.92 -2.23
C GLY A 630 -12.88 1.33 -1.12
N ALA A 631 -13.34 0.26 -0.48
CA ALA A 631 -12.62 -0.40 0.61
C ALA A 631 -11.23 -0.86 0.18
N ASP A 632 -10.18 -0.36 0.86
CA ASP A 632 -8.78 -0.62 0.55
C ASP A 632 -7.94 -0.62 1.85
N LEU A 633 -6.64 -0.45 1.72
CA LEU A 633 -5.68 -0.50 2.83
C LEU A 633 -5.71 0.78 3.68
N VAL A 634 -5.45 0.61 4.97
CA VAL A 634 -5.31 1.73 5.93
C VAL A 634 -4.32 2.78 5.43
N VAL A 635 -3.15 2.34 4.98
CA VAL A 635 -2.07 3.22 4.50
C VAL A 635 -2.46 3.97 3.22
N MET A 636 -3.31 3.41 2.38
CA MET A 636 -3.85 4.10 1.19
C MET A 636 -4.82 5.21 1.60
N ALA A 637 -5.71 4.94 2.54
CA ALA A 637 -6.63 5.95 3.08
C ALA A 637 -5.85 7.11 3.74
N MET A 638 -4.77 6.80 4.49
CA MET A 638 -3.88 7.82 5.06
C MET A 638 -3.21 8.68 3.98
N ALA A 639 -2.68 8.06 2.93
CA ALA A 639 -2.04 8.78 1.83
C ALA A 639 -3.02 9.74 1.14
N GLU A 640 -4.24 9.30 0.87
CA GLU A 640 -5.28 10.17 0.29
C GLU A 640 -5.69 11.31 1.22
N GLY A 641 -5.79 11.06 2.53
CA GLY A 641 -6.04 12.10 3.52
C GLY A 641 -4.95 13.18 3.53
N ARG A 642 -3.68 12.79 3.45
CA ARG A 642 -2.54 13.72 3.34
C ARG A 642 -2.56 14.52 2.04
N HIS A 643 -2.84 13.86 0.90
CA HIS A 643 -2.93 14.55 -0.39
C HIS A 643 -4.12 15.51 -0.44
N ALA A 644 -5.25 15.15 0.16
CA ALA A 644 -6.40 16.04 0.28
C ALA A 644 -6.09 17.25 1.16
N ALA A 645 -5.35 17.05 2.27
CA ALA A 645 -4.89 18.16 3.10
C ALA A 645 -4.00 19.14 2.33
N GLN A 646 -3.09 18.64 1.48
CA GLN A 646 -2.31 19.51 0.60
C GLN A 646 -3.22 20.30 -0.36
N GLY A 647 -4.22 19.65 -0.97
CA GLY A 647 -5.21 20.31 -1.82
C GLY A 647 -5.99 21.41 -1.07
N ILE A 648 -6.35 21.14 0.20
CA ILE A 648 -7.00 22.13 1.08
C ILE A 648 -6.05 23.32 1.36
N LEU A 649 -4.79 23.05 1.68
CA LEU A 649 -3.80 24.11 1.93
C LEU A 649 -3.61 25.01 0.70
N ASP A 650 -3.49 24.43 -0.49
CA ASP A 650 -3.38 25.15 -1.76
C ASP A 650 -4.64 25.98 -2.05
N TYR A 651 -5.82 25.46 -1.74
CA TYR A 651 -7.10 26.16 -1.87
C TYR A 651 -7.19 27.35 -0.90
N LEU A 652 -6.82 27.17 0.35
CA LEU A 652 -6.86 28.22 1.38
C LEU A 652 -5.84 29.33 1.10
N ALA A 653 -4.65 28.99 0.60
CA ALA A 653 -3.61 29.96 0.25
C ALA A 653 -4.07 30.93 -0.86
N ARG A 654 -4.78 30.44 -1.88
CA ARG A 654 -5.30 31.31 -2.97
C ARG A 654 -6.43 32.25 -2.53
N LYS A 655 -7.22 31.85 -1.53
CA LYS A 655 -8.26 32.74 -0.97
C LYS A 655 -7.70 33.93 -0.19
N THR A 656 -6.44 33.87 0.20
CA THR A 656 -5.77 34.99 0.92
C THR A 656 -5.07 35.96 0.00
N THR A 657 -4.89 35.65 -1.28
CA THR A 657 -4.30 36.54 -2.28
C THR A 657 -5.42 37.26 -3.01
N PRO A 658 -5.56 38.62 -2.87
CA PRO A 658 -6.51 39.38 -3.68
C PRO A 658 -6.19 39.18 -5.17
N LEU A 659 -7.21 38.93 -5.98
CA LEU A 659 -7.10 39.00 -7.43
C LEU A 659 -6.73 40.43 -7.81
N HIS A 660 -5.47 40.67 -8.18
CA HIS A 660 -5.02 41.91 -8.82
C HIS A 660 -5.28 41.83 -10.31
#